data_6e286ea79e7888d4a44d16dbcdbd30a1
#
_entry.id   6e286ea79e7888d4a44d16dbcdbd30a1
#
_cell.length_a   1.000
_cell.length_b   1.000
_cell.length_c   1.000
_cell.angle_alpha   90.00
_cell.angle_beta   90.00
_cell.angle_gamma   90.00
#
_symmetry.space_group_name_H-M   'P 1'
#
loop_
_entity.id
_entity.type
_entity.pdbx_description
1 polymer ?
#
loop_
_entity_poly.entity_id
_entity_poly.type
_entity_poly.pdbx_seq_one_letter_code
_entity_poly.pdbx_strand_id
1 'polypeptide(L)'
;MTDNQITEIIQQWFLDDNSCEKLFVLQTQNTTKSFIAMRLINTYVLYKKDAKYKMDFECALRNYLLSFGTSIVIPDYKIIDTDYFGLIQNGTGGRINAHYSLPLYVNSQFVRKAFECVKCKREEIPYSCFLNPYIYHLTNKQFKTFKSVEQQLAVMGALRTPNGYTALVAMSTGGGKSLMTYTLAYQVCNSLTVVVVPTISLMLDQYRNAERIIKPTSPNEIMYYYSGRNVDEVVNAITQKQIRLLFLSPETIIKNRRVRDSLLSAAGYGYFKNLVIDEAHIVVEWGSSFRMDFQCLDAIRKQMVMNNPELRTFLFSATFSKKTIDDLRNFYSDKGHWVEIRLDALRSELHFDIIRGRSRSEKSNRIMELVCKLPHPIIIYVNTPDDAAALQSQLEKIGFNNSRCFTGRTGNAKRKNIIEEWIDNKFDIMIATCAFGVGVDKPDVRTVLHTYIPSSPNQYYQECGRGGRDGLACLNAMTYISDDIDAAKSLMQKVLTVEKMSGRWFSMLNSDKTYKRINEVIIDTSVKPNYSENAVFYTEANNADIAWNVYVILLFRRADLLSIENASYVDGKYIFTVKIKNRSILFNDETAKQIISSIRAEEFRCIRSDILELTTALKKVGNVCWSTMFNDVYTLTDEYCAGCNQHDGICKEHANLFPLRKPVSAFALSTTEKIKEIIGGEDEQLILCEGSFLPMIIRLTRAGVDTVVIPDDMSLEINQIDTDNSKLMIMGYKEFFELSREDNSVYLSGSILFCLGDNSKLAEKILLVTSHKQYCRIYLVHQDLDIIGRNKKMSELVNGTCKRDYIIKKGLD
;
A
#
# COMPACT_ATOMS: atom_id res chain seq x y z
N MET A 1 2.72 11.75 26.05
CA MET A 1 3.41 12.93 26.63
C MET A 1 3.07 14.17 25.81
N THR A 2 2.97 15.32 26.44
CA THR A 2 2.85 16.62 25.75
C THR A 2 4.21 17.11 25.26
N ASP A 3 4.22 18.05 24.29
CA ASP A 3 5.46 18.66 23.81
C ASP A 3 6.26 19.31 24.93
N ASN A 4 5.58 19.96 25.91
CA ASN A 4 6.23 20.56 27.07
C ASN A 4 6.94 19.52 27.95
N GLN A 5 6.34 18.37 28.18
CA GLN A 5 6.98 17.29 28.94
C GLN A 5 8.22 16.74 28.24
N ILE A 6 8.18 16.62 26.91
CA ILE A 6 9.35 16.18 26.14
C ILE A 6 10.45 17.22 26.22
N THR A 7 10.14 18.52 26.08
CA THR A 7 11.13 19.59 26.13
C THR A 7 11.79 19.73 27.52
N GLU A 8 11.03 19.54 28.60
CA GLU A 8 11.56 19.49 29.96
C GLU A 8 12.54 18.32 30.15
N ILE A 9 12.21 17.14 29.73
CA ILE A 9 13.08 15.96 29.83
C ILE A 9 14.37 16.18 29.05
N ILE A 10 14.28 16.70 27.82
CA ILE A 10 15.47 16.98 27.01
C ILE A 10 16.35 18.07 27.64
N GLN A 11 15.75 19.16 28.16
CA GLN A 11 16.52 20.21 28.82
C GLN A 11 17.19 19.68 30.08
N GLN A 12 16.51 18.90 30.91
CA GLN A 12 17.12 18.28 32.10
C GLN A 12 18.26 17.34 31.73
N TRP A 13 18.09 16.52 30.67
CA TRP A 13 19.13 15.61 30.22
C TRP A 13 20.44 16.34 29.84
N PHE A 14 20.34 17.51 29.21
CA PHE A 14 21.51 18.32 28.89
C PHE A 14 22.14 19.01 30.11
N LEU A 15 21.35 19.28 31.15
CA LEU A 15 21.81 19.95 32.38
C LEU A 15 22.39 18.97 33.44
N ASP A 16 21.84 17.79 33.55
CA ASP A 16 22.14 16.79 34.59
C ASP A 16 23.14 15.72 34.10
N ASP A 17 24.21 16.16 33.43
CA ASP A 17 25.32 15.32 32.95
C ASP A 17 24.93 14.04 32.21
N ASN A 18 23.84 14.13 31.42
CA ASN A 18 23.33 13.09 30.54
C ASN A 18 22.77 11.82 31.25
N SER A 19 22.55 11.87 32.55
CA SER A 19 21.96 10.80 33.34
C SER A 19 20.46 11.06 33.60
N CYS A 20 19.58 10.55 32.76
CA CYS A 20 18.14 10.71 32.99
C CYS A 20 17.39 9.40 32.79
N GLU A 21 16.92 8.80 33.88
CA GLU A 21 16.01 7.62 33.82
C GLU A 21 14.75 7.89 33.01
N LYS A 22 14.31 9.14 32.87
CA LYS A 22 13.14 9.57 32.11
C LYS A 22 13.30 9.39 30.60
N LEU A 23 14.54 9.23 30.08
CA LEU A 23 14.75 8.91 28.67
C LEU A 23 14.15 7.58 28.26
N PHE A 24 14.08 6.61 29.16
CA PHE A 24 13.43 5.33 28.90
C PHE A 24 11.95 5.53 28.50
N VAL A 25 11.29 6.50 29.12
CA VAL A 25 9.88 6.83 28.79
C VAL A 25 9.77 7.39 27.38
N LEU A 26 10.73 8.20 26.90
CA LEU A 26 10.74 8.70 25.52
C LEU A 26 10.96 7.57 24.51
N GLN A 27 11.83 6.62 24.82
CA GLN A 27 12.11 5.47 23.93
C GLN A 27 10.91 4.57 23.75
N THR A 28 10.01 4.48 24.73
CA THR A 28 8.80 3.66 24.65
C THR A 28 7.65 4.36 23.92
N GLN A 29 7.76 5.68 23.65
CA GLN A 29 6.75 6.45 22.92
C GLN A 29 7.02 6.42 21.42
N ASN A 30 6.14 5.78 20.66
CA ASN A 30 6.19 5.73 19.18
C ASN A 30 5.51 6.97 18.56
N THR A 31 6.00 8.17 18.88
CA THR A 31 5.50 9.42 18.28
C THR A 31 6.60 10.13 17.51
N THR A 32 6.22 10.87 16.46
CA THR A 32 7.19 11.67 15.67
C THR A 32 8.00 12.61 16.56
N LYS A 33 7.37 13.27 17.54
CA LYS A 33 8.04 14.17 18.47
C LYS A 33 9.07 13.43 19.33
N SER A 34 8.75 12.23 19.83
CA SER A 34 9.73 11.43 20.57
C SER A 34 10.90 10.98 19.69
N PHE A 35 10.66 10.66 18.41
CA PHE A 35 11.74 10.32 17.47
C PHE A 35 12.68 11.51 17.21
N ILE A 36 12.13 12.73 17.04
CA ILE A 36 12.95 13.95 16.88
C ILE A 36 13.82 14.19 18.12
N ALA A 37 13.26 14.06 19.31
CA ALA A 37 13.99 14.20 20.57
C ALA A 37 15.10 13.13 20.71
N MET A 38 14.81 11.88 20.38
CA MET A 38 15.80 10.79 20.44
C MET A 38 16.94 10.98 19.44
N ARG A 39 16.66 11.48 18.24
CA ARG A 39 17.72 11.80 17.27
C ARG A 39 18.65 12.89 17.76
N LEU A 40 18.12 13.92 18.39
CA LEU A 40 18.95 14.95 19.01
C LEU A 40 19.94 14.36 20.03
N ILE A 41 19.45 13.48 20.90
CA ILE A 41 20.29 12.80 21.90
C ILE A 41 21.33 11.91 21.23
N ASN A 42 20.90 11.06 20.27
CA ASN A 42 21.79 10.12 19.60
C ASN A 42 22.92 10.84 18.85
N THR A 43 22.61 11.93 18.16
CA THR A 43 23.63 12.72 17.44
C THR A 43 24.55 13.49 18.39
N TYR A 44 24.04 13.98 19.53
CA TYR A 44 24.87 14.58 20.55
C TYR A 44 25.86 13.58 21.16
N VAL A 45 25.42 12.38 21.48
CA VAL A 45 26.28 11.30 21.98
C VAL A 45 27.36 10.94 20.97
N LEU A 46 27.03 10.91 19.68
CA LEU A 46 28.02 10.69 18.61
C LEU A 46 29.02 11.83 18.54
N TYR A 47 28.55 13.08 18.60
CA TYR A 47 29.41 14.29 18.62
C TYR A 47 30.36 14.31 19.82
N LYS A 48 29.90 13.96 21.05
CA LYS A 48 30.75 13.87 22.22
C LYS A 48 31.84 12.80 22.11
N LYS A 49 31.59 11.73 21.33
CA LYS A 49 32.59 10.68 21.06
C LYS A 49 33.62 11.12 20.01
N ASP A 50 33.17 11.84 18.98
CA ASP A 50 34.01 12.27 17.87
C ASP A 50 33.44 13.58 17.26
N ALA A 51 34.26 14.63 17.30
CA ALA A 51 33.89 15.97 16.85
C ALA A 51 33.48 16.04 15.35
N LYS A 52 33.80 15.03 14.53
CA LYS A 52 33.38 15.00 13.13
C LYS A 52 31.87 14.95 12.95
N TYR A 53 31.09 14.47 13.94
CA TYR A 53 29.63 14.43 13.91
C TYR A 53 28.95 15.75 14.31
N LYS A 54 29.69 16.85 14.35
CA LYS A 54 29.16 18.14 14.78
C LYS A 54 28.02 18.63 13.87
N MET A 55 28.19 18.54 12.55
CA MET A 55 27.17 18.95 11.58
C MET A 55 25.88 18.10 11.71
N ASP A 56 26.02 16.80 11.92
CA ASP A 56 24.88 15.91 12.16
C ASP A 56 24.12 16.33 13.42
N PHE A 57 24.85 16.69 14.49
CA PHE A 57 24.25 17.16 15.74
C PHE A 57 23.56 18.52 15.55
N GLU A 58 24.19 19.50 14.92
CA GLU A 58 23.60 20.84 14.72
C GLU A 58 22.36 20.77 13.81
N CYS A 59 22.37 19.90 12.82
CA CYS A 59 21.18 19.62 12.00
C CYS A 59 20.03 19.04 12.84
N ALA A 60 20.30 18.04 13.69
CA ALA A 60 19.30 17.46 14.57
C ALA A 60 18.79 18.47 15.62
N LEU A 61 19.68 19.32 16.15
CA LEU A 61 19.32 20.40 17.05
C LEU A 61 18.37 21.40 16.40
N ARG A 62 18.67 21.86 15.19
CA ARG A 62 17.75 22.73 14.43
C ARG A 62 16.40 22.07 14.23
N ASN A 63 16.38 20.80 13.79
CA ASN A 63 15.13 20.08 13.57
C ASN A 63 14.31 20.03 14.86
N TYR A 64 14.93 19.75 15.98
CA TYR A 64 14.29 19.74 17.29
C TYR A 64 13.70 21.10 17.65
N LEU A 65 14.52 22.16 17.58
CA LEU A 65 14.11 23.52 17.97
C LEU A 65 12.96 24.05 17.13
N LEU A 66 12.99 23.83 15.79
CA LEU A 66 11.92 24.26 14.90
C LEU A 66 10.65 23.42 15.07
N SER A 67 10.78 22.11 15.30
CA SER A 67 9.63 21.22 15.45
C SER A 67 8.88 21.44 16.78
N PHE A 68 9.57 21.85 17.84
CA PHE A 68 8.95 22.12 19.14
C PHE A 68 8.67 23.61 19.38
N GLY A 69 9.15 24.50 18.49
CA GLY A 69 9.02 25.96 18.71
C GLY A 69 9.67 26.41 20.01
N THR A 70 10.80 25.81 20.40
CA THR A 70 11.43 25.99 21.72
C THR A 70 12.87 26.45 21.59
N SER A 71 13.48 26.67 22.73
CA SER A 71 14.92 26.98 22.88
C SER A 71 15.54 26.07 23.94
N ILE A 72 16.84 25.83 23.86
CA ILE A 72 17.57 24.93 24.75
C ILE A 72 18.86 25.54 25.24
N VAL A 73 19.30 25.13 26.43
CA VAL A 73 20.63 25.42 26.96
C VAL A 73 21.45 24.14 26.98
N ILE A 74 22.60 24.18 26.35
CA ILE A 74 23.59 23.09 26.37
C ILE A 74 24.84 23.61 26.97
N PRO A 75 25.22 23.17 28.21
CA PRO A 75 26.42 23.65 28.90
C PRO A 75 27.68 23.44 28.07
N ASP A 76 28.59 24.40 28.10
CA ASP A 76 29.89 24.36 27.43
C ASP A 76 29.87 24.15 25.92
N TYR A 77 28.69 24.28 25.31
CA TYR A 77 28.50 24.15 23.85
C TYR A 77 28.54 25.52 23.18
N LYS A 78 29.27 25.60 22.06
CA LYS A 78 29.31 26.79 21.19
C LYS A 78 29.01 26.41 19.75
N ILE A 79 28.03 27.06 19.15
CA ILE A 79 27.74 26.98 17.72
C ILE A 79 28.88 27.68 16.96
N ILE A 80 29.38 27.05 15.90
CA ILE A 80 30.48 27.61 15.08
C ILE A 80 29.94 28.38 13.91
N ASP A 81 28.91 27.84 13.25
CA ASP A 81 28.33 28.43 12.03
C ASP A 81 26.82 28.63 12.16
N THR A 82 26.44 29.90 12.37
CA THR A 82 25.02 30.28 12.50
C THR A 82 24.25 30.25 11.20
N ASP A 83 24.92 30.38 10.04
CA ASP A 83 24.27 30.57 8.75
C ASP A 83 23.80 29.23 8.12
N TYR A 84 24.51 28.14 8.42
CA TYR A 84 24.17 26.82 7.85
C TYR A 84 22.79 26.33 8.26
N PHE A 85 22.50 26.38 9.56
CA PHE A 85 21.25 25.80 10.11
C PHE A 85 20.29 26.85 10.67
N GLY A 86 20.65 28.14 10.63
CA GLY A 86 19.84 29.18 11.25
C GLY A 86 19.78 29.08 12.78
N LEU A 87 20.82 28.51 13.40
CA LEU A 87 20.98 28.46 14.87
C LEU A 87 21.53 29.76 15.39
N ILE A 88 20.99 30.29 16.49
CA ILE A 88 21.45 31.50 17.17
C ILE A 88 21.74 31.18 18.65
N GLN A 89 22.91 31.59 19.13
CA GLN A 89 23.33 31.40 20.52
C GLN A 89 23.89 32.67 21.10
N ASN A 90 23.46 33.06 22.31
CA ASN A 90 23.93 34.22 23.02
C ASN A 90 25.10 33.82 23.96
N GLY A 91 26.32 33.78 23.39
CA GLY A 91 27.54 33.39 24.18
C GLY A 91 27.69 31.88 24.32
N THR A 92 28.87 31.44 24.82
CA THR A 92 29.13 30.00 25.08
C THR A 92 28.26 29.50 26.23
N GLY A 93 27.60 28.38 26.07
CA GLY A 93 26.63 27.84 27.05
C GLY A 93 25.34 28.63 27.18
N GLY A 94 25.15 29.69 26.35
CA GLY A 94 23.89 30.44 26.32
C GLY A 94 22.75 29.70 25.66
N ARG A 95 21.55 30.30 25.77
CA ARG A 95 20.33 29.73 25.15
C ARG A 95 20.44 29.69 23.64
N ILE A 96 20.12 28.53 23.06
CA ILE A 96 20.16 28.28 21.63
C ILE A 96 18.72 28.33 21.09
N ASN A 97 18.54 29.10 20.02
CA ASN A 97 17.30 29.21 19.27
C ASN A 97 17.58 28.84 17.81
N ALA A 98 16.53 28.52 17.07
CA ALA A 98 16.57 28.30 15.61
C ALA A 98 15.60 29.22 14.90
N HIS A 99 15.99 29.68 13.71
CA HIS A 99 15.11 30.37 12.79
C HIS A 99 15.14 29.72 11.39
N TYR A 100 14.13 29.97 10.59
CA TYR A 100 14.09 29.46 9.22
C TYR A 100 15.06 30.24 8.33
N SER A 101 16.12 29.55 7.88
CA SER A 101 17.10 30.07 6.91
C SER A 101 16.95 29.33 5.60
N LEU A 102 15.89 29.65 4.83
CA LEU A 102 15.51 28.89 3.63
C LEU A 102 15.94 29.62 2.36
N PRO A 103 16.40 28.87 1.32
CA PRO A 103 16.67 29.44 0.01
C PRO A 103 15.40 30.00 -0.64
N LEU A 104 15.54 31.06 -1.43
CA LEU A 104 14.41 31.70 -2.13
C LEU A 104 13.75 30.81 -3.20
N TYR A 105 14.43 29.76 -3.64
CA TYR A 105 13.93 28.83 -4.66
C TYR A 105 13.12 27.66 -4.11
N VAL A 106 12.92 27.57 -2.81
CA VAL A 106 12.06 26.57 -2.17
C VAL A 106 10.76 27.19 -1.69
N ASN A 107 9.69 26.41 -1.68
CA ASN A 107 8.44 26.86 -1.07
C ASN A 107 8.56 26.84 0.47
N SER A 108 8.77 28.02 1.05
CA SER A 108 8.99 28.16 2.50
C SER A 108 7.81 27.67 3.34
N GLN A 109 6.58 27.74 2.83
CA GLN A 109 5.40 27.29 3.54
C GLN A 109 5.38 25.76 3.67
N PHE A 110 5.72 25.02 2.61
CA PHE A 110 5.80 23.56 2.66
C PHE A 110 6.90 23.08 3.59
N VAL A 111 8.06 23.73 3.53
CA VAL A 111 9.19 23.43 4.42
C VAL A 111 8.81 23.66 5.87
N ARG A 112 8.15 24.77 6.20
CA ARG A 112 7.69 25.06 7.57
C ARG A 112 6.69 24.03 8.05
N LYS A 113 5.67 23.68 7.26
CA LYS A 113 4.69 22.63 7.60
C LYS A 113 5.38 21.31 7.94
N ALA A 114 6.43 20.93 7.20
CA ALA A 114 7.18 19.71 7.45
C ALA A 114 8.05 19.78 8.71
N PHE A 115 8.68 20.92 9.04
CA PHE A 115 9.39 21.13 10.31
C PHE A 115 8.44 21.09 11.51
N GLU A 116 7.36 21.85 11.44
CA GLU A 116 6.37 21.99 12.52
C GLU A 116 5.52 20.73 12.71
N CYS A 117 5.76 19.70 11.89
CA CYS A 117 5.01 18.46 11.93
C CYS A 117 3.49 18.70 11.86
N VAL A 118 3.07 19.57 10.93
CA VAL A 118 1.66 19.91 10.75
C VAL A 118 0.88 18.67 10.35
N LYS A 119 -0.21 18.41 11.04
CA LYS A 119 -1.14 17.34 10.65
C LYS A 119 -1.81 17.71 9.33
N CYS A 120 -1.59 16.88 8.33
CA CYS A 120 -2.22 17.02 7.03
C CYS A 120 -3.44 16.09 6.89
N LYS A 121 -4.09 15.79 8.01
CA LYS A 121 -5.38 15.12 7.93
C LYS A 121 -6.31 16.00 7.10
N ARG A 122 -6.98 15.40 6.13
CA ARG A 122 -8.29 15.89 5.69
C ARG A 122 -9.03 16.27 6.97
N GLU A 123 -9.68 17.43 6.97
CA GLU A 123 -10.52 17.82 8.11
C GLU A 123 -11.26 16.58 8.57
N GLU A 124 -11.19 16.27 9.86
CA GLU A 124 -11.71 15.02 10.39
C GLU A 124 -13.13 14.86 9.88
N ILE A 125 -13.30 14.03 8.84
CA ILE A 125 -14.63 13.66 8.41
C ILE A 125 -15.21 13.02 9.66
N PRO A 126 -16.30 13.57 10.21
CA PRO A 126 -16.80 13.17 11.51
C PRO A 126 -17.51 11.81 11.45
N TYR A 127 -16.84 10.84 10.87
CA TYR A 127 -17.31 9.46 10.77
C TYR A 127 -16.73 8.64 11.89
N SER A 128 -17.56 7.81 12.48
CA SER A 128 -17.19 6.99 13.63
C SER A 128 -16.20 5.88 13.25
N CYS A 129 -16.15 5.46 11.98
CA CYS A 129 -15.28 4.38 11.45
C CYS A 129 -15.20 3.18 12.40
N PHE A 130 -16.33 2.73 12.94
CA PHE A 130 -16.39 1.66 13.93
C PHE A 130 -15.76 0.38 13.39
N LEU A 131 -14.90 -0.22 14.20
CA LEU A 131 -14.30 -1.50 13.85
C LEU A 131 -15.36 -2.62 13.99
N ASN A 132 -15.31 -3.59 13.07
CA ASN A 132 -16.08 -4.81 13.20
C ASN A 132 -15.64 -5.57 14.47
N PRO A 133 -16.58 -6.09 15.30
CA PRO A 133 -16.26 -6.83 16.53
C PRO A 133 -15.32 -8.02 16.28
N TYR A 134 -15.53 -8.75 15.21
CA TYR A 134 -14.63 -9.84 14.79
C TYR A 134 -13.17 -9.34 14.63
N ILE A 135 -12.95 -8.21 13.94
CA ILE A 135 -11.63 -7.63 13.74
C ILE A 135 -11.05 -7.12 15.06
N TYR A 136 -11.90 -6.55 15.93
CA TYR A 136 -11.49 -6.10 17.25
C TYR A 136 -10.90 -7.24 18.09
N HIS A 137 -11.57 -8.40 18.11
CA HIS A 137 -11.07 -9.58 18.81
C HIS A 137 -9.83 -10.17 18.13
N LEU A 138 -9.81 -10.28 16.80
CA LEU A 138 -8.66 -10.75 16.02
C LEU A 138 -7.38 -9.95 16.30
N THR A 139 -7.51 -8.64 16.47
CA THR A 139 -6.38 -7.75 16.74
C THR A 139 -6.06 -7.61 18.23
N ASN A 140 -6.53 -8.54 19.06
CA ASN A 140 -6.35 -8.52 20.52
C ASN A 140 -6.75 -7.18 21.15
N LYS A 141 -7.84 -6.60 20.69
CA LYS A 141 -8.41 -5.34 21.20
C LYS A 141 -7.48 -4.12 21.05
N GLN A 142 -6.47 -4.20 20.18
CA GLN A 142 -5.50 -3.11 19.97
C GLN A 142 -6.15 -1.92 19.22
N PHE A 143 -7.08 -2.19 18.31
CA PHE A 143 -7.75 -1.18 17.52
C PHE A 143 -9.23 -1.09 17.91
N LYS A 144 -9.75 0.13 18.09
CA LYS A 144 -11.18 0.38 18.37
C LYS A 144 -11.96 0.86 17.16
N THR A 145 -11.26 1.51 16.23
CA THR A 145 -11.82 2.06 15.00
C THR A 145 -10.92 1.70 13.83
N PHE A 146 -11.48 1.72 12.62
CA PHE A 146 -10.65 1.77 11.42
C PHE A 146 -9.88 3.09 11.37
N LYS A 147 -8.75 3.08 10.68
CA LYS A 147 -7.88 4.25 10.52
C LYS A 147 -8.56 5.34 9.67
N SER A 148 -9.41 4.92 8.75
CA SER A 148 -10.18 5.79 7.85
C SER A 148 -11.37 5.03 7.27
N VAL A 149 -12.30 5.76 6.65
CA VAL A 149 -13.43 5.18 5.91
C VAL A 149 -12.93 4.32 4.74
N GLU A 150 -11.87 4.75 4.06
CA GLU A 150 -11.26 3.99 2.98
C GLU A 150 -10.79 2.61 3.47
N GLN A 151 -10.16 2.55 4.63
CA GLN A 151 -9.76 1.27 5.21
C GLN A 151 -10.96 0.39 5.55
N GLN A 152 -12.00 0.97 6.15
CA GLN A 152 -13.24 0.25 6.48
C GLN A 152 -13.84 -0.38 5.23
N LEU A 153 -14.04 0.42 4.19
CA LEU A 153 -14.65 -0.04 2.94
C LEU A 153 -13.78 -1.06 2.20
N ALA A 154 -12.45 -0.86 2.19
CA ALA A 154 -11.54 -1.83 1.58
C ALA A 154 -11.60 -3.19 2.28
N VAL A 155 -11.53 -3.18 3.61
CA VAL A 155 -11.61 -4.42 4.41
C VAL A 155 -12.96 -5.10 4.21
N MET A 156 -14.05 -4.34 4.30
CA MET A 156 -15.40 -4.89 4.12
C MET A 156 -15.63 -5.40 2.69
N GLY A 157 -15.16 -4.67 1.67
CA GLY A 157 -15.22 -5.12 0.27
C GLY A 157 -14.46 -6.43 0.05
N ALA A 158 -13.27 -6.56 0.61
CA ALA A 158 -12.48 -7.78 0.52
C ALA A 158 -13.15 -8.96 1.24
N LEU A 159 -13.65 -8.76 2.46
CA LEU A 159 -14.36 -9.79 3.24
C LEU A 159 -15.66 -10.26 2.58
N ARG A 160 -16.32 -9.35 1.85
CA ARG A 160 -17.57 -9.64 1.11
C ARG A 160 -17.34 -10.22 -0.27
N THR A 161 -16.08 -10.26 -0.77
CA THR A 161 -15.75 -10.87 -2.06
C THR A 161 -16.15 -12.34 -2.09
N PRO A 162 -16.95 -12.79 -3.07
CA PRO A 162 -17.40 -14.18 -3.14
C PRO A 162 -16.26 -15.16 -3.43
N ASN A 163 -16.49 -16.43 -3.15
CA ASN A 163 -15.60 -17.51 -3.53
C ASN A 163 -15.39 -17.56 -5.05
N GLY A 164 -14.17 -17.89 -5.49
CA GLY A 164 -13.82 -17.99 -6.90
C GLY A 164 -13.57 -16.66 -7.62
N TYR A 165 -13.70 -15.53 -6.91
CA TYR A 165 -13.46 -14.19 -7.50
C TYR A 165 -12.03 -13.71 -7.30
N THR A 166 -11.61 -12.87 -8.23
CA THR A 166 -10.40 -12.05 -8.08
C THR A 166 -10.80 -10.62 -7.74
N ALA A 167 -10.26 -10.10 -6.63
CA ALA A 167 -10.44 -8.72 -6.21
C ALA A 167 -9.13 -7.94 -6.40
N LEU A 168 -9.16 -6.90 -7.22
CA LEU A 168 -8.10 -5.89 -7.28
C LEU A 168 -8.38 -4.83 -6.22
N VAL A 169 -7.40 -4.59 -5.35
CA VAL A 169 -7.52 -3.61 -4.26
C VAL A 169 -6.45 -2.54 -4.41
N ALA A 170 -6.88 -1.37 -4.85
CA ALA A 170 -6.06 -0.18 -4.93
C ALA A 170 -6.23 0.64 -3.64
N MET A 171 -5.16 0.77 -2.87
CA MET A 171 -5.17 1.51 -1.61
C MET A 171 -3.81 2.15 -1.37
N SER A 172 -3.79 3.42 -0.97
CA SER A 172 -2.56 4.19 -0.76
C SER A 172 -1.57 3.50 0.19
N THR A 173 -0.28 3.82 0.05
CA THR A 173 0.76 3.38 1.00
C THR A 173 0.42 3.92 2.39
N GLY A 174 0.59 3.08 3.42
CA GLY A 174 0.21 3.45 4.79
C GLY A 174 -1.30 3.41 5.08
N GLY A 175 -2.17 3.10 4.10
CA GLY A 175 -3.62 2.96 4.29
C GLY A 175 -4.07 1.77 5.14
N GLY A 176 -3.16 0.85 5.48
CA GLY A 176 -3.47 -0.29 6.36
C GLY A 176 -3.86 -1.58 5.62
N LYS A 177 -3.32 -1.83 4.43
CA LYS A 177 -3.52 -3.07 3.65
C LYS A 177 -3.28 -4.35 4.46
N SER A 178 -2.33 -4.34 5.39
CA SER A 178 -2.00 -5.49 6.23
C SER A 178 -3.18 -5.98 7.07
N LEU A 179 -4.03 -5.07 7.58
CA LEU A 179 -5.22 -5.46 8.34
C LEU A 179 -6.16 -6.32 7.49
N MET A 180 -6.31 -5.99 6.21
CA MET A 180 -7.12 -6.77 5.27
C MET A 180 -6.56 -8.19 5.10
N THR A 181 -5.25 -8.33 4.96
CA THR A 181 -4.58 -9.64 4.88
C THR A 181 -4.88 -10.49 6.13
N TYR A 182 -4.78 -9.89 7.30
CA TYR A 182 -5.04 -10.59 8.56
C TYR A 182 -6.49 -11.03 8.69
N THR A 183 -7.42 -10.13 8.35
CA THR A 183 -8.85 -10.46 8.42
C THR A 183 -9.25 -11.56 7.45
N LEU A 184 -8.70 -11.56 6.24
CA LEU A 184 -8.92 -12.62 5.25
C LEU A 184 -8.38 -13.98 5.72
N ALA A 185 -7.21 -13.99 6.37
CA ALA A 185 -6.59 -15.23 6.86
C ALA A 185 -7.38 -15.91 7.98
N TYR A 186 -8.10 -15.11 8.75
CA TYR A 186 -8.85 -15.62 9.91
C TYR A 186 -10.37 -15.69 9.67
N GLN A 187 -10.86 -15.21 8.52
CA GLN A 187 -12.28 -15.20 8.17
C GLN A 187 -12.92 -16.59 8.18
N VAL A 188 -12.20 -17.60 7.73
CA VAL A 188 -12.67 -18.99 7.70
C VAL A 188 -11.82 -19.83 8.64
N CYS A 189 -12.45 -20.58 9.53
CA CYS A 189 -11.75 -21.49 10.42
C CYS A 189 -11.00 -22.56 9.61
N ASN A 190 -9.80 -22.94 10.10
CA ASN A 190 -8.97 -23.98 9.49
C ASN A 190 -8.76 -23.79 7.97
N SER A 191 -8.42 -22.59 7.57
CA SER A 191 -8.13 -22.27 6.17
C SER A 191 -6.76 -21.60 6.03
N LEU A 192 -6.13 -21.80 4.89
CA LEU A 192 -4.85 -21.23 4.51
C LEU A 192 -5.05 -19.99 3.64
N THR A 193 -4.40 -18.90 4.02
CA THR A 193 -4.18 -17.72 3.19
C THR A 193 -2.69 -17.62 2.88
N VAL A 194 -2.34 -17.57 1.60
CA VAL A 194 -0.97 -17.37 1.14
C VAL A 194 -0.80 -15.94 0.65
N VAL A 195 0.23 -15.27 1.15
CA VAL A 195 0.61 -13.90 0.75
C VAL A 195 1.91 -13.95 -0.02
N VAL A 196 1.86 -13.57 -1.28
CA VAL A 196 3.04 -13.46 -2.12
C VAL A 196 3.59 -12.05 -2.04
N VAL A 197 4.82 -11.91 -1.57
CA VAL A 197 5.49 -10.63 -1.36
C VAL A 197 6.75 -10.50 -2.20
N PRO A 198 7.06 -9.29 -2.72
CA PRO A 198 8.16 -9.13 -3.67
C PRO A 198 9.56 -9.26 -3.06
N THR A 199 9.75 -9.04 -1.78
CA THR A 199 11.09 -9.07 -1.16
C THR A 199 11.08 -9.77 0.19
N ILE A 200 12.22 -10.37 0.55
CA ILE A 200 12.41 -11.05 1.83
C ILE A 200 12.29 -10.04 3.00
N SER A 201 12.78 -8.83 2.84
CA SER A 201 12.66 -7.79 3.88
C SER A 201 11.20 -7.43 4.16
N LEU A 202 10.39 -7.22 3.11
CA LEU A 202 8.95 -6.97 3.27
C LEU A 202 8.24 -8.18 3.88
N MET A 203 8.61 -9.40 3.48
CA MET A 203 8.08 -10.64 4.05
C MET A 203 8.30 -10.71 5.56
N LEU A 204 9.53 -10.46 6.01
CA LEU A 204 9.89 -10.48 7.43
C LEU A 204 9.19 -9.38 8.22
N ASP A 205 9.04 -8.20 7.64
CA ASP A 205 8.34 -7.09 8.27
C ASP A 205 6.84 -7.39 8.43
N GLN A 206 6.19 -7.87 7.37
CA GLN A 206 4.78 -8.27 7.42
C GLN A 206 4.55 -9.44 8.40
N TYR A 207 5.45 -10.41 8.42
CA TYR A 207 5.39 -11.54 9.36
C TYR A 207 5.45 -11.05 10.82
N ARG A 208 6.46 -10.23 11.17
CA ARG A 208 6.62 -9.68 12.52
C ARG A 208 5.41 -8.85 12.95
N ASN A 209 4.88 -8.04 12.05
CA ASN A 209 3.68 -7.24 12.31
C ASN A 209 2.44 -8.13 12.53
N ALA A 210 2.29 -9.19 11.75
CA ALA A 210 1.21 -10.15 11.92
C ALA A 210 1.29 -10.85 13.29
N GLU A 211 2.46 -11.36 13.67
CA GLU A 211 2.67 -11.98 14.99
C GLU A 211 2.36 -11.02 16.13
N ARG A 212 2.82 -9.77 16.03
CA ARG A 212 2.60 -8.77 17.07
C ARG A 212 1.13 -8.39 17.24
N ILE A 213 0.37 -8.31 16.13
CA ILE A 213 -1.03 -7.86 16.15
C ILE A 213 -1.96 -9.01 16.49
N ILE A 214 -1.80 -10.15 15.86
CA ILE A 214 -2.70 -11.31 15.99
C ILE A 214 -2.40 -12.09 17.27
N LYS A 215 -1.11 -12.21 17.66
CA LYS A 215 -0.64 -13.06 18.76
C LYS A 215 -1.14 -14.50 18.60
N PRO A 216 -0.61 -15.24 17.61
CA PRO A 216 -1.08 -16.58 17.29
C PRO A 216 -1.02 -17.52 18.50
N THR A 217 -1.94 -18.47 18.56
CA THR A 217 -2.04 -19.45 19.64
C THR A 217 -1.08 -20.62 19.45
N SER A 218 -0.62 -20.83 18.20
CA SER A 218 0.33 -21.87 17.81
C SER A 218 1.51 -21.28 17.02
N PRO A 219 2.74 -21.77 17.20
CA PRO A 219 3.92 -21.26 16.50
C PRO A 219 3.86 -21.44 14.97
N ASN A 220 3.06 -22.40 14.47
CA ASN A 220 2.93 -22.66 13.04
C ASN A 220 1.72 -21.93 12.40
N GLU A 221 0.92 -21.22 13.17
CA GLU A 221 -0.29 -20.56 12.67
C GLU A 221 0.02 -19.43 11.68
N ILE A 222 1.13 -18.72 11.92
CA ILE A 222 1.68 -17.71 11.00
C ILE A 222 3.09 -18.12 10.65
N MET A 223 3.38 -18.34 9.37
CA MET A 223 4.69 -18.77 8.90
C MET A 223 5.19 -17.93 7.72
N TYR A 224 6.46 -17.99 7.47
CA TYR A 224 7.09 -17.48 6.25
C TYR A 224 8.17 -18.45 5.77
N TYR A 225 8.39 -18.44 4.45
CA TYR A 225 9.45 -19.25 3.86
C TYR A 225 10.13 -18.53 2.68
N TYR A 226 11.45 -18.64 2.64
CA TYR A 226 12.30 -18.25 1.52
C TYR A 226 13.44 -19.25 1.35
N SER A 227 14.08 -19.29 0.18
CA SER A 227 15.20 -20.20 -0.09
C SER A 227 16.34 -19.97 0.92
N GLY A 228 16.78 -21.05 1.57
CA GLY A 228 17.76 -21.00 2.67
C GLY A 228 17.20 -21.41 4.04
N ARG A 229 15.86 -21.54 4.17
CA ARG A 229 15.24 -22.19 5.33
C ARG A 229 14.90 -23.66 5.05
N ASN A 230 14.66 -24.42 6.13
CA ASN A 230 14.22 -25.81 6.00
C ASN A 230 12.83 -25.88 5.32
N VAL A 231 12.76 -26.51 4.17
CA VAL A 231 11.51 -26.66 3.41
C VAL A 231 10.56 -27.65 4.07
N ASP A 232 11.06 -28.62 4.83
CA ASP A 232 10.24 -29.64 5.46
C ASP A 232 9.30 -29.05 6.48
N GLU A 233 9.72 -28.02 7.21
CA GLU A 233 8.90 -27.35 8.21
C GLU A 233 7.61 -26.79 7.58
N VAL A 234 7.73 -26.01 6.51
CA VAL A 234 6.56 -25.39 5.87
C VAL A 234 5.69 -26.41 5.13
N VAL A 235 6.32 -27.40 4.45
CA VAL A 235 5.55 -28.44 3.73
C VAL A 235 4.77 -29.32 4.71
N ASN A 236 5.37 -29.71 5.83
CA ASN A 236 4.68 -30.47 6.88
C ASN A 236 3.55 -29.68 7.52
N ALA A 237 3.78 -28.40 7.83
CA ALA A 237 2.76 -27.54 8.43
C ALA A 237 1.58 -27.26 7.47
N ILE A 238 1.82 -27.15 6.16
CA ILE A 238 0.74 -27.09 5.15
C ILE A 238 -0.05 -28.40 5.13
N THR A 239 0.65 -29.53 5.07
CA THR A 239 0.03 -30.87 5.01
C THR A 239 -0.81 -31.16 6.25
N GLN A 240 -0.33 -30.76 7.41
CA GLN A 240 -1.03 -30.93 8.70
C GLN A 240 -2.10 -29.85 8.96
N LYS A 241 -2.32 -28.91 8.02
CA LYS A 241 -3.30 -27.83 8.11
C LYS A 241 -3.09 -26.92 9.34
N GLN A 242 -1.85 -26.66 9.72
CA GLN A 242 -1.48 -25.86 10.90
C GLN A 242 -1.41 -24.36 10.59
N ILE A 243 -1.17 -23.99 9.30
CA ILE A 243 -0.90 -22.61 8.90
C ILE A 243 -2.21 -21.91 8.51
N ARG A 244 -2.46 -20.76 9.09
CA ARG A 244 -3.54 -19.86 8.65
C ARG A 244 -3.03 -18.76 7.72
N LEU A 245 -1.83 -18.26 7.97
CA LEU A 245 -1.22 -17.18 7.20
C LEU A 245 0.22 -17.55 6.83
N LEU A 246 0.49 -17.66 5.53
CA LEU A 246 1.80 -18.03 4.99
C LEU A 246 2.34 -16.93 4.07
N PHE A 247 3.51 -16.41 4.38
CA PHE A 247 4.21 -15.44 3.52
C PHE A 247 5.26 -16.15 2.68
N LEU A 248 5.21 -15.95 1.36
CA LEU A 248 6.13 -16.55 0.38
C LEU A 248 6.65 -15.50 -0.61
N SER A 249 7.83 -15.78 -1.19
CA SER A 249 8.26 -15.06 -2.40
C SER A 249 7.72 -15.74 -3.66
N PRO A 250 7.57 -15.03 -4.78
CA PRO A 250 7.15 -15.62 -6.06
C PRO A 250 8.14 -16.68 -6.54
N GLU A 251 9.44 -16.45 -6.32
CA GLU A 251 10.50 -17.41 -6.63
C GLU A 251 10.29 -18.74 -5.90
N THR A 252 9.79 -18.70 -4.66
CA THR A 252 9.50 -19.92 -3.90
C THR A 252 8.41 -20.73 -4.58
N ILE A 253 7.33 -20.11 -5.00
CA ILE A 253 6.20 -20.81 -5.64
C ILE A 253 6.61 -21.39 -7.00
N ILE A 254 7.41 -20.66 -7.79
CA ILE A 254 7.81 -21.08 -9.13
C ILE A 254 8.94 -22.11 -9.08
N LYS A 255 9.96 -21.89 -8.25
CA LYS A 255 11.22 -22.66 -8.28
C LYS A 255 11.26 -23.82 -7.29
N ASN A 256 10.51 -23.76 -6.20
CA ASN A 256 10.47 -24.85 -5.23
C ASN A 256 9.28 -25.78 -5.49
N ARG A 257 9.55 -26.90 -6.15
CA ARG A 257 8.54 -27.90 -6.52
C ARG A 257 7.76 -28.41 -5.30
N ARG A 258 8.44 -28.70 -4.18
CA ARG A 258 7.82 -29.28 -2.99
C ARG A 258 6.79 -28.32 -2.36
N VAL A 259 7.14 -27.04 -2.25
CA VAL A 259 6.20 -26.00 -1.76
C VAL A 259 5.03 -25.87 -2.71
N ARG A 260 5.28 -25.78 -4.02
CA ARG A 260 4.23 -25.67 -5.03
C ARG A 260 3.27 -26.86 -4.98
N ASP A 261 3.79 -28.09 -4.98
CA ASP A 261 2.98 -29.31 -4.96
C ASP A 261 2.13 -29.40 -3.67
N SER A 262 2.68 -28.97 -2.51
CA SER A 262 1.93 -28.90 -1.26
C SER A 262 0.80 -27.86 -1.32
N LEU A 263 1.01 -26.70 -1.96
CA LEU A 263 -0.03 -25.69 -2.15
C LEU A 263 -1.13 -26.16 -3.12
N LEU A 264 -0.77 -26.85 -4.21
CA LEU A 264 -1.73 -27.45 -5.15
C LEU A 264 -2.58 -28.51 -4.46
N SER A 265 -1.98 -29.34 -3.62
CA SER A 265 -2.69 -30.31 -2.81
C SER A 265 -3.61 -29.65 -1.78
N ALA A 266 -3.13 -28.60 -1.09
CA ALA A 266 -3.94 -27.82 -0.16
C ALA A 266 -5.15 -27.16 -0.83
N ALA A 267 -5.00 -26.71 -2.08
CA ALA A 267 -6.11 -26.22 -2.90
C ALA A 267 -7.10 -27.35 -3.15
N GLY A 268 -6.66 -28.51 -3.62
CA GLY A 268 -7.51 -29.67 -3.92
C GLY A 268 -8.33 -30.15 -2.71
N TYR A 269 -7.80 -30.03 -1.51
CA TYR A 269 -8.54 -30.33 -0.26
C TYR A 269 -9.42 -29.19 0.24
N GLY A 270 -9.51 -28.06 -0.48
CA GLY A 270 -10.28 -26.88 -0.09
C GLY A 270 -9.73 -26.14 1.13
N TYR A 271 -8.53 -26.48 1.58
CA TYR A 271 -7.85 -25.80 2.70
C TYR A 271 -7.28 -24.44 2.28
N PHE A 272 -6.70 -24.33 1.10
CA PHE A 272 -6.19 -23.07 0.55
C PHE A 272 -7.33 -22.22 -0.01
N LYS A 273 -7.75 -21.18 0.72
CA LYS A 273 -8.91 -20.34 0.39
C LYS A 273 -8.56 -18.98 -0.22
N ASN A 274 -7.43 -18.39 0.14
CA ASN A 274 -7.08 -17.04 -0.31
C ASN A 274 -5.65 -16.97 -0.80
N LEU A 275 -5.45 -16.50 -2.03
CA LEU A 275 -4.17 -16.08 -2.58
C LEU A 275 -4.11 -14.56 -2.60
N VAL A 276 -3.20 -13.96 -1.86
CA VAL A 276 -2.94 -12.52 -1.85
C VAL A 276 -1.62 -12.25 -2.57
N ILE A 277 -1.62 -11.38 -3.55
CA ILE A 277 -0.42 -10.92 -4.26
C ILE A 277 -0.21 -9.45 -3.88
N ASP A 278 0.77 -9.19 -3.03
CA ASP A 278 1.13 -7.83 -2.63
C ASP A 278 2.01 -7.19 -3.70
N GLU A 279 1.89 -5.88 -3.87
CA GLU A 279 2.51 -5.11 -4.96
C GLU A 279 2.21 -5.72 -6.35
N ALA A 280 0.97 -6.09 -6.59
CA ALA A 280 0.55 -6.81 -7.80
C ALA A 280 0.81 -6.05 -9.12
N HIS A 281 1.06 -4.74 -9.07
CA HIS A 281 1.50 -3.97 -10.24
C HIS A 281 2.79 -4.53 -10.86
N ILE A 282 3.66 -5.15 -10.04
CA ILE A 282 4.92 -5.78 -10.51
C ILE A 282 4.67 -6.93 -11.49
N VAL A 283 3.50 -7.59 -11.43
CA VAL A 283 3.13 -8.71 -12.33
C VAL A 283 3.12 -8.27 -13.80
N VAL A 284 2.90 -7.00 -14.06
CA VAL A 284 2.82 -6.44 -15.42
C VAL A 284 3.87 -5.38 -15.69
N GLU A 285 4.75 -5.07 -14.75
CA GLU A 285 5.83 -4.13 -14.96
C GLU A 285 6.93 -4.71 -15.87
N TRP A 286 7.61 -3.80 -16.58
CA TRP A 286 8.66 -4.10 -17.55
C TRP A 286 9.98 -3.46 -17.11
N GLY A 287 11.09 -4.03 -17.59
CA GLY A 287 12.39 -3.43 -17.54
C GLY A 287 13.27 -3.81 -16.36
N SER A 288 13.96 -2.85 -15.74
CA SER A 288 14.91 -3.12 -14.65
C SER A 288 14.27 -3.78 -13.42
N SER A 289 12.97 -3.60 -13.26
CA SER A 289 12.14 -4.23 -12.23
C SER A 289 11.51 -5.56 -12.66
N PHE A 290 11.84 -6.04 -13.89
CA PHE A 290 11.28 -7.25 -14.46
C PHE A 290 11.54 -8.48 -13.57
N ARG A 291 10.46 -9.00 -12.98
CA ARG A 291 10.49 -10.20 -12.14
C ARG A 291 9.72 -11.32 -12.82
N MET A 292 10.45 -12.19 -13.51
CA MET A 292 9.89 -13.32 -14.26
C MET A 292 8.96 -14.18 -13.40
N ASP A 293 9.38 -14.48 -12.18
CA ASP A 293 8.62 -15.35 -11.29
C ASP A 293 7.26 -14.73 -10.91
N PHE A 294 7.18 -13.40 -10.72
CA PHE A 294 5.90 -12.72 -10.52
C PHE A 294 4.97 -12.85 -11.71
N GLN A 295 5.50 -12.72 -12.90
CA GLN A 295 4.72 -12.80 -14.13
C GLN A 295 4.26 -14.23 -14.47
N CYS A 296 4.87 -15.25 -13.84
CA CYS A 296 4.45 -16.65 -14.00
C CYS A 296 3.39 -17.09 -12.97
N LEU A 297 3.08 -16.27 -11.97
CA LEU A 297 2.14 -16.64 -10.89
C LEU A 297 0.73 -16.96 -11.41
N ASP A 298 0.27 -16.29 -12.46
CA ASP A 298 -1.06 -16.54 -13.03
C ASP A 298 -1.22 -17.98 -13.53
N ALA A 299 -0.15 -18.56 -14.13
CA ALA A 299 -0.18 -19.94 -14.60
C ALA A 299 -0.33 -20.94 -13.44
N ILE A 300 0.39 -20.72 -12.33
CA ILE A 300 0.25 -21.57 -11.13
C ILE A 300 -1.10 -21.35 -10.44
N ARG A 301 -1.56 -20.08 -10.37
CA ARG A 301 -2.89 -19.76 -9.86
C ARG A 301 -3.99 -20.47 -10.64
N LYS A 302 -3.92 -20.53 -11.98
CA LYS A 302 -4.88 -21.29 -12.80
C LYS A 302 -4.96 -22.75 -12.37
N GLN A 303 -3.83 -23.40 -12.13
CA GLN A 303 -3.81 -24.77 -11.62
C GLN A 303 -4.43 -24.88 -10.22
N MET A 304 -4.19 -23.91 -9.33
CA MET A 304 -4.83 -23.86 -8.02
C MET A 304 -6.33 -23.71 -8.12
N VAL A 305 -6.83 -22.83 -9.02
CA VAL A 305 -8.26 -22.61 -9.27
C VAL A 305 -8.92 -23.85 -9.91
N MET A 306 -8.22 -24.57 -10.80
CA MET A 306 -8.71 -25.84 -11.34
C MET A 306 -8.92 -26.88 -10.22
N ASN A 307 -8.03 -26.91 -9.22
CA ASN A 307 -8.13 -27.79 -8.07
C ASN A 307 -9.16 -27.29 -7.03
N ASN A 308 -9.33 -25.97 -6.90
CA ASN A 308 -10.27 -25.33 -5.98
C ASN A 308 -10.95 -24.13 -6.66
N PRO A 309 -12.11 -24.32 -7.33
CA PRO A 309 -12.84 -23.20 -7.95
C PRO A 309 -13.32 -22.11 -6.98
N GLU A 310 -13.32 -22.38 -5.67
CA GLU A 310 -13.67 -21.42 -4.63
C GLU A 310 -12.50 -20.55 -4.19
N LEU A 311 -11.28 -20.80 -4.69
CA LEU A 311 -10.10 -20.02 -4.34
C LEU A 311 -10.31 -18.55 -4.71
N ARG A 312 -10.21 -17.66 -3.73
CA ARG A 312 -10.22 -16.21 -3.95
C ARG A 312 -8.81 -15.69 -4.21
N THR A 313 -8.68 -14.76 -5.12
CA THR A 313 -7.40 -14.07 -5.39
C THR A 313 -7.55 -12.58 -5.07
N PHE A 314 -6.56 -12.01 -4.37
CA PHE A 314 -6.52 -10.60 -4.03
C PHE A 314 -5.24 -9.98 -4.58
N LEU A 315 -5.38 -8.94 -5.39
CA LEU A 315 -4.28 -8.22 -6.01
C LEU A 315 -4.14 -6.86 -5.32
N PHE A 316 -3.13 -6.69 -4.47
CA PHE A 316 -2.94 -5.47 -3.69
C PHE A 316 -1.87 -4.59 -4.30
N SER A 317 -2.14 -3.30 -4.43
CA SER A 317 -1.12 -2.28 -4.72
C SER A 317 -1.60 -0.90 -4.27
N ALA A 318 -0.64 0.02 -4.19
CA ALA A 318 -0.94 1.44 -4.01
C ALA A 318 -1.18 2.15 -5.35
N THR A 319 -0.69 1.58 -6.44
CA THR A 319 -0.66 2.21 -7.75
C THR A 319 -1.06 1.21 -8.84
N PHE A 320 -2.14 1.51 -9.55
CA PHE A 320 -2.56 0.75 -10.71
C PHE A 320 -2.91 1.71 -11.84
N SER A 321 -2.13 1.74 -12.91
CA SER A 321 -2.55 2.41 -14.14
C SER A 321 -3.72 1.66 -14.79
N LYS A 322 -4.50 2.34 -15.61
CA LYS A 322 -5.61 1.72 -16.35
C LYS A 322 -5.14 0.49 -17.12
N LYS A 323 -4.00 0.60 -17.80
CA LYS A 323 -3.40 -0.50 -18.55
C LYS A 323 -3.01 -1.68 -17.65
N THR A 324 -2.42 -1.39 -16.49
CA THR A 324 -2.10 -2.43 -15.49
C THR A 324 -3.34 -3.18 -15.04
N ILE A 325 -4.45 -2.48 -14.81
CA ILE A 325 -5.72 -3.09 -14.43
C ILE A 325 -6.25 -3.99 -15.55
N ASP A 326 -6.22 -3.53 -16.79
CA ASP A 326 -6.71 -4.30 -17.94
C ASP A 326 -5.86 -5.57 -18.15
N ASP A 327 -4.53 -5.47 -18.06
CA ASP A 327 -3.63 -6.63 -18.14
C ASP A 327 -3.88 -7.63 -17.00
N LEU A 328 -4.00 -7.15 -15.75
CA LEU A 328 -4.29 -8.00 -14.59
C LEU A 328 -5.66 -8.66 -14.70
N ARG A 329 -6.68 -7.95 -15.19
CA ARG A 329 -8.01 -8.51 -15.43
C ARG A 329 -7.92 -9.63 -16.46
N ASN A 330 -7.18 -9.45 -17.54
CA ASN A 330 -7.00 -10.48 -18.57
C ASN A 330 -6.29 -11.74 -18.02
N PHE A 331 -5.37 -11.59 -17.06
CA PHE A 331 -4.64 -12.73 -16.52
C PHE A 331 -5.33 -13.42 -15.33
N TYR A 332 -6.07 -12.67 -14.52
CA TYR A 332 -6.59 -13.13 -13.24
C TYR A 332 -8.12 -13.20 -13.16
N SER A 333 -8.86 -12.75 -14.20
CA SER A 333 -10.31 -12.86 -14.23
C SER A 333 -10.72 -14.17 -14.92
N ASP A 334 -11.24 -15.10 -14.13
CA ASP A 334 -11.82 -16.34 -14.65
C ASP A 334 -13.31 -16.14 -14.87
N LYS A 335 -13.79 -16.37 -16.10
CA LYS A 335 -15.23 -16.27 -16.45
C LYS A 335 -15.90 -14.95 -16.05
N GLY A 336 -15.14 -13.85 -16.01
CA GLY A 336 -15.65 -12.55 -15.58
C GLY A 336 -15.75 -12.36 -14.05
N HIS A 337 -15.23 -13.28 -13.25
CA HIS A 337 -15.20 -13.18 -11.78
C HIS A 337 -14.14 -12.17 -11.30
N TRP A 338 -14.42 -10.90 -11.48
CA TRP A 338 -13.52 -9.77 -11.21
C TRP A 338 -14.22 -8.67 -10.42
N VAL A 339 -13.51 -8.10 -9.46
CA VAL A 339 -13.95 -6.99 -8.61
C VAL A 339 -12.83 -5.96 -8.49
N GLU A 340 -13.18 -4.69 -8.50
CA GLU A 340 -12.25 -3.60 -8.25
C GLU A 340 -12.65 -2.82 -7.00
N ILE A 341 -11.78 -2.84 -5.99
CA ILE A 341 -11.90 -2.05 -4.78
C ILE A 341 -10.90 -0.89 -4.89
N ARG A 342 -11.35 0.25 -5.39
CA ARG A 342 -10.50 1.40 -5.68
C ARG A 342 -10.72 2.52 -4.66
N LEU A 343 -9.73 2.68 -3.79
CA LEU A 343 -9.66 3.68 -2.73
C LEU A 343 -8.35 4.45 -2.85
N ASP A 344 -7.91 4.63 -4.08
CA ASP A 344 -6.67 5.26 -4.47
C ASP A 344 -6.89 6.76 -4.62
N ALA A 345 -6.40 7.51 -3.64
CA ALA A 345 -6.31 8.96 -3.66
C ALA A 345 -4.88 9.40 -3.38
N LEU A 346 -4.53 10.60 -3.83
CA LEU A 346 -3.26 11.19 -3.45
C LEU A 346 -3.24 11.48 -1.94
N ARG A 347 -2.08 11.26 -1.34
CA ARG A 347 -1.87 11.49 0.08
C ARG A 347 -1.75 12.99 0.37
N SER A 348 -2.53 13.47 1.32
CA SER A 348 -2.58 14.89 1.74
C SER A 348 -1.31 15.37 2.47
N GLU A 349 -0.44 14.45 2.86
CA GLU A 349 0.82 14.77 3.53
C GLU A 349 1.94 15.19 2.57
N LEU A 350 1.80 14.86 1.27
CA LEU A 350 2.87 15.02 0.28
C LEU A 350 2.79 16.38 -0.41
N HIS A 351 3.63 17.32 0.02
CA HIS A 351 3.83 18.61 -0.67
C HIS A 351 4.92 18.52 -1.72
N PHE A 352 4.69 19.01 -2.93
CA PHE A 352 5.62 18.88 -4.05
C PHE A 352 6.30 20.22 -4.36
N ASP A 353 7.65 20.21 -4.37
CA ASP A 353 8.45 21.37 -4.71
C ASP A 353 9.49 21.01 -5.77
N ILE A 354 9.28 21.48 -7.00
CA ILE A 354 10.08 21.13 -8.18
C ILE A 354 11.02 22.27 -8.50
N ILE A 355 12.32 22.03 -8.38
CA ILE A 355 13.39 23.04 -8.40
C ILE A 355 14.24 22.86 -9.66
N ARG A 356 14.14 23.80 -10.59
CA ARG A 356 14.93 23.78 -11.81
C ARG A 356 16.27 24.51 -11.61
N GLY A 357 17.39 23.82 -11.87
CA GLY A 357 18.72 24.39 -11.96
C GLY A 357 19.09 24.82 -13.38
N ARG A 358 20.10 25.65 -13.51
CA ARG A 358 20.63 26.14 -14.82
C ARG A 358 21.84 25.33 -15.31
N SER A 359 22.61 24.77 -14.37
CA SER A 359 23.83 24.00 -14.66
C SER A 359 24.03 22.86 -13.68
N ARG A 360 24.90 21.92 -14.01
CA ARG A 360 25.28 20.80 -13.13
C ARG A 360 25.90 21.30 -11.81
N SER A 361 26.73 22.34 -11.87
CA SER A 361 27.35 22.92 -10.68
C SER A 361 26.30 23.55 -9.77
N GLU A 362 25.38 24.37 -10.32
CA GLU A 362 24.30 24.96 -9.56
C GLU A 362 23.38 23.89 -8.93
N LYS A 363 23.03 22.85 -9.68
CA LYS A 363 22.26 21.71 -9.17
C LYS A 363 22.98 21.02 -8.00
N SER A 364 24.29 20.73 -8.14
CA SER A 364 25.07 20.12 -7.05
C SER A 364 25.10 21.00 -5.80
N ASN A 365 25.33 22.30 -5.96
CA ASN A 365 25.32 23.25 -4.83
C ASN A 365 23.95 23.31 -4.16
N ARG A 366 22.86 23.35 -4.95
CA ARG A 366 21.50 23.33 -4.41
C ARG A 366 21.20 22.04 -3.65
N ILE A 367 21.64 20.87 -4.12
CA ILE A 367 21.48 19.60 -3.41
C ILE A 367 22.16 19.69 -2.04
N MET A 368 23.40 20.18 -1.97
CA MET A 368 24.11 20.35 -0.70
C MET A 368 23.37 21.33 0.23
N GLU A 369 22.95 22.47 -0.30
CA GLU A 369 22.17 23.46 0.45
C GLU A 369 20.84 22.88 0.95
N LEU A 370 20.11 22.13 0.12
CA LEU A 370 18.84 21.51 0.50
C LEU A 370 19.02 20.49 1.62
N VAL A 371 20.07 19.66 1.58
CA VAL A 371 20.35 18.72 2.67
C VAL A 371 20.59 19.45 3.98
N CYS A 372 21.29 20.60 3.95
CA CYS A 372 21.49 21.42 5.14
C CYS A 372 20.23 22.13 5.63
N LYS A 373 19.33 22.56 4.73
CA LYS A 373 18.24 23.49 5.05
C LYS A 373 16.88 22.81 5.23
N LEU A 374 16.65 21.63 4.64
CA LEU A 374 15.37 20.94 4.72
C LEU A 374 15.18 20.13 6.01
N PRO A 375 13.94 19.81 6.39
CA PRO A 375 13.66 19.00 7.58
C PRO A 375 14.12 17.56 7.41
N HIS A 376 14.62 16.97 8.49
CA HIS A 376 15.06 15.58 8.57
C HIS A 376 14.09 14.74 9.43
N PRO A 377 14.05 13.40 9.23
CA PRO A 377 14.89 12.56 8.36
C PRO A 377 14.65 12.83 6.86
N ILE A 378 15.73 12.72 6.08
CA ILE A 378 15.69 12.91 4.64
C ILE A 378 16.09 11.64 3.88
N ILE A 379 15.33 11.30 2.85
CA ILE A 379 15.70 10.30 1.84
C ILE A 379 16.10 11.04 0.57
N ILE A 380 17.32 10.77 0.09
CA ILE A 380 17.85 11.38 -1.14
C ILE A 380 17.92 10.30 -2.21
N TYR A 381 17.07 10.40 -3.22
CA TYR A 381 17.08 9.48 -4.34
C TYR A 381 18.05 9.93 -5.42
N VAL A 382 18.92 9.00 -5.79
CA VAL A 382 19.95 9.17 -6.85
C VAL A 382 19.78 8.10 -7.91
N ASN A 383 20.29 8.36 -9.12
CA ASN A 383 20.06 7.47 -10.26
C ASN A 383 20.88 6.17 -10.18
N THR A 384 22.17 6.26 -9.83
CA THR A 384 23.09 5.12 -9.85
C THR A 384 23.76 4.89 -8.49
N PRO A 385 24.28 3.67 -8.23
CA PRO A 385 25.11 3.41 -7.05
C PRO A 385 26.36 4.29 -6.97
N ASP A 386 26.91 4.69 -8.09
CA ASP A 386 28.09 5.53 -8.15
C ASP A 386 27.74 6.99 -7.77
N ASP A 387 26.58 7.50 -8.18
CA ASP A 387 26.05 8.77 -7.73
C ASP A 387 25.81 8.78 -6.20
N ALA A 388 25.35 7.65 -5.64
CA ALA A 388 25.17 7.54 -4.19
C ALA A 388 26.49 7.67 -3.44
N ALA A 389 27.52 6.99 -3.88
CA ALA A 389 28.85 7.06 -3.28
C ALA A 389 29.47 8.46 -3.42
N ALA A 390 29.32 9.08 -4.61
CA ALA A 390 29.80 10.43 -4.86
C ALA A 390 29.11 11.47 -3.96
N LEU A 391 27.78 11.38 -3.81
CA LEU A 391 27.01 12.26 -2.95
C LEU A 391 27.40 12.08 -1.48
N GLN A 392 27.57 10.83 -1.02
CA GLN A 392 28.00 10.55 0.36
C GLN A 392 29.36 11.20 0.64
N SER A 393 30.34 11.05 -0.28
CA SER A 393 31.65 11.69 -0.12
C SER A 393 31.58 13.22 -0.14
N GLN A 394 30.64 13.82 -0.88
CA GLN A 394 30.41 15.27 -0.84
C GLN A 394 29.83 15.71 0.49
N LEU A 395 28.88 14.96 1.06
CA LEU A 395 28.31 15.23 2.38
C LEU A 395 29.34 15.10 3.50
N GLU A 396 30.20 14.09 3.43
CA GLU A 396 31.32 13.92 4.38
C GLU A 396 32.29 15.12 4.36
N LYS A 397 32.58 15.66 3.17
CA LYS A 397 33.46 16.83 3.01
C LYS A 397 32.88 18.10 3.65
N ILE A 398 31.56 18.28 3.68
CA ILE A 398 30.92 19.40 4.36
C ILE A 398 30.62 19.10 5.85
N GLY A 399 30.95 17.88 6.33
CA GLY A 399 30.88 17.50 7.74
C GLY A 399 29.73 16.61 8.15
N PHE A 400 28.86 16.16 7.23
CA PHE A 400 27.87 15.11 7.53
C PHE A 400 28.50 13.72 7.45
N ASN A 401 28.71 13.11 8.60
CA ASN A 401 29.39 11.82 8.73
C ASN A 401 28.47 10.68 9.13
N ASN A 402 27.18 10.97 9.39
CA ASN A 402 26.18 9.99 9.80
C ASN A 402 25.15 9.75 8.70
N SER A 403 25.59 9.52 7.47
CA SER A 403 24.73 9.11 6.35
C SER A 403 24.93 7.65 5.96
N ARG A 404 23.93 7.05 5.30
CA ARG A 404 24.03 5.67 4.79
C ARG A 404 23.59 5.60 3.34
N CYS A 405 24.29 4.74 2.56
CA CYS A 405 23.92 4.43 1.18
C CYS A 405 23.19 3.10 1.10
N PHE A 406 22.02 3.09 0.45
CA PHE A 406 21.25 1.89 0.14
C PHE A 406 21.04 1.76 -1.38
N THR A 407 21.72 0.82 -2.01
CA THR A 407 21.73 0.66 -3.46
C THR A 407 21.55 -0.80 -3.89
N GLY A 408 21.42 -1.05 -5.18
CA GLY A 408 21.42 -2.41 -5.74
C GLY A 408 22.69 -3.20 -5.42
N ARG A 409 23.84 -2.54 -5.22
CA ARG A 409 25.12 -3.17 -4.85
C ARG A 409 25.26 -3.47 -3.35
N THR A 410 24.33 -3.00 -2.49
CA THR A 410 24.38 -3.24 -1.05
C THR A 410 24.06 -4.71 -0.76
N GLY A 411 24.97 -5.45 -0.13
CA GLY A 411 24.77 -6.87 0.20
C GLY A 411 23.67 -7.09 1.26
N ASN A 412 23.03 -8.24 1.27
CA ASN A 412 21.85 -8.54 2.08
C ASN A 412 22.04 -8.31 3.59
N ALA A 413 23.17 -8.72 4.16
CA ALA A 413 23.45 -8.47 5.59
C ALA A 413 23.54 -6.98 5.89
N LYS A 414 24.24 -6.19 5.05
CA LYS A 414 24.37 -4.76 5.20
C LYS A 414 23.02 -4.05 5.00
N ARG A 415 22.17 -4.53 4.08
CA ARG A 415 20.80 -3.99 3.89
C ARG A 415 20.00 -4.10 5.19
N LYS A 416 20.01 -5.27 5.82
CA LYS A 416 19.30 -5.49 7.07
C LYS A 416 19.75 -4.52 8.15
N ASN A 417 21.06 -4.39 8.37
CA ASN A 417 21.60 -3.48 9.37
C ASN A 417 21.23 -2.01 9.11
N ILE A 418 21.33 -1.55 7.85
CA ILE A 418 20.98 -0.16 7.49
C ILE A 418 19.48 0.10 7.79
N ILE A 419 18.61 -0.86 7.49
CA ILE A 419 17.17 -0.72 7.75
C ILE A 419 16.90 -0.67 9.26
N GLU A 420 17.53 -1.51 10.05
CA GLU A 420 17.41 -1.51 11.51
C GLU A 420 17.94 -0.19 12.10
N GLU A 421 19.11 0.27 11.68
CA GLU A 421 19.66 1.58 12.10
C GLU A 421 18.74 2.75 11.72
N TRP A 422 18.07 2.68 10.54
CA TRP A 422 17.13 3.69 10.06
C TRP A 422 15.87 3.74 10.91
N ILE A 423 15.29 2.60 11.22
CA ILE A 423 14.11 2.47 12.08
C ILE A 423 14.44 2.94 13.51
N ASP A 424 15.59 2.57 14.02
CA ASP A 424 16.08 2.94 15.37
C ASP A 424 16.53 4.40 15.49
N ASN A 425 16.36 5.22 14.46
CA ASN A 425 16.76 6.64 14.48
C ASN A 425 18.28 6.87 14.76
N LYS A 426 19.13 5.96 14.26
CA LYS A 426 20.59 6.06 14.44
C LYS A 426 21.26 7.01 13.44
N PHE A 427 20.57 7.35 12.36
CA PHE A 427 21.02 8.33 11.37
C PHE A 427 19.83 9.00 10.68
N ASP A 428 20.05 10.17 10.04
CA ASP A 428 19.01 11.04 9.49
C ASP A 428 19.05 11.20 7.98
N ILE A 429 20.13 10.79 7.32
CA ILE A 429 20.33 10.96 5.89
C ILE A 429 20.48 9.58 5.23
N MET A 430 19.46 9.21 4.46
CA MET A 430 19.48 8.02 3.61
C MET A 430 19.72 8.41 2.16
N ILE A 431 20.80 7.93 1.55
CA ILE A 431 21.08 8.09 0.13
C ILE A 431 20.71 6.78 -0.56
N ALA A 432 19.78 6.83 -1.50
CA ALA A 432 19.16 5.63 -2.03
C ALA A 432 19.05 5.65 -3.57
N THR A 433 19.15 4.49 -4.19
CA THR A 433 18.64 4.26 -5.54
C THR A 433 17.22 3.68 -5.44
N CYS A 434 16.53 3.49 -6.58
CA CYS A 434 15.22 2.80 -6.63
C CYS A 434 15.23 1.42 -5.93
N ALA A 435 16.40 0.82 -5.66
CA ALA A 435 16.52 -0.40 -4.86
C ALA A 435 16.01 -0.25 -3.42
N PHE A 436 15.96 0.98 -2.90
CA PHE A 436 15.30 1.32 -1.62
C PHE A 436 13.79 1.52 -1.86
N GLY A 437 13.19 0.59 -2.61
CA GLY A 437 11.83 0.74 -3.13
C GLY A 437 10.78 -0.06 -2.37
N VAL A 438 11.09 -1.19 -1.77
CA VAL A 438 10.10 -2.12 -1.22
C VAL A 438 10.51 -2.58 0.18
N GLY A 439 9.58 -2.53 1.15
CA GLY A 439 9.75 -3.19 2.44
C GLY A 439 10.40 -2.36 3.56
N VAL A 440 10.48 -1.04 3.45
CA VAL A 440 10.94 -0.20 4.58
C VAL A 440 9.81 0.73 5.00
N ASP A 441 9.36 0.58 6.24
CA ASP A 441 8.34 1.43 6.85
C ASP A 441 8.94 2.28 7.97
N LYS A 442 9.21 3.56 7.67
CA LYS A 442 9.60 4.58 8.65
C LYS A 442 8.55 5.69 8.62
N PRO A 443 7.82 5.91 9.71
CA PRO A 443 6.67 6.81 9.70
C PRO A 443 7.05 8.28 9.55
N ASP A 444 8.16 8.70 10.12
CA ASP A 444 8.50 10.08 10.40
C ASP A 444 9.44 10.75 9.40
N VAL A 445 9.56 10.26 8.17
CA VAL A 445 10.36 10.90 7.10
C VAL A 445 9.75 12.24 6.74
N ARG A 446 10.54 13.33 6.85
CA ARG A 446 10.07 14.71 6.60
C ARG A 446 10.40 15.24 5.22
N THR A 447 11.45 14.71 4.58
CA THR A 447 11.84 15.14 3.24
C THR A 447 12.17 13.91 2.37
N VAL A 448 11.66 13.92 1.13
CA VAL A 448 12.13 13.05 0.05
C VAL A 448 12.69 13.94 -1.05
N LEU A 449 13.98 13.83 -1.33
CA LEU A 449 14.69 14.66 -2.31
C LEU A 449 15.11 13.81 -3.51
N HIS A 450 14.58 14.12 -4.70
CA HIS A 450 15.01 13.50 -5.95
C HIS A 450 16.09 14.35 -6.61
N THR A 451 17.22 13.73 -6.92
CA THR A 451 18.31 14.37 -7.66
C THR A 451 18.37 13.91 -9.12
N TYR A 452 17.41 13.12 -9.55
CA TYR A 452 17.26 12.62 -10.91
C TYR A 452 15.77 12.58 -11.28
N ILE A 453 15.48 12.36 -12.56
CA ILE A 453 14.12 12.20 -13.05
C ILE A 453 13.78 10.72 -13.07
N PRO A 454 12.81 10.24 -12.26
CA PRO A 454 12.35 8.85 -12.27
C PRO A 454 11.83 8.39 -13.62
N SER A 455 11.79 7.08 -13.86
CA SER A 455 11.39 6.49 -15.14
C SER A 455 9.90 6.62 -15.46
N SER A 456 9.07 6.84 -14.42
CA SER A 456 7.62 6.98 -14.55
C SER A 456 7.01 7.79 -13.40
N PRO A 457 5.80 8.36 -13.59
CA PRO A 457 5.03 8.99 -12.51
C PRO A 457 4.78 8.03 -11.35
N ASN A 458 4.54 6.76 -11.63
CA ASN A 458 4.33 5.73 -10.62
C ASN A 458 5.56 5.53 -9.72
N GLN A 459 6.74 5.36 -10.32
CA GLN A 459 7.98 5.24 -9.56
C GLN A 459 8.20 6.48 -8.69
N TYR A 460 8.05 7.67 -9.27
CA TYR A 460 8.18 8.92 -8.53
C TYR A 460 7.25 8.97 -7.31
N TYR A 461 5.97 8.65 -7.50
CA TYR A 461 4.99 8.69 -6.41
C TYR A 461 5.25 7.61 -5.34
N GLN A 462 5.68 6.42 -5.71
CA GLN A 462 6.07 5.37 -4.77
C GLN A 462 7.27 5.79 -3.91
N GLU A 463 8.24 6.48 -4.50
CA GLU A 463 9.40 7.02 -3.80
C GLU A 463 8.99 8.18 -2.87
N CYS A 464 8.15 9.12 -3.34
CA CYS A 464 7.53 10.17 -2.51
C CYS A 464 6.70 9.60 -1.37
N GLY A 465 5.98 8.50 -1.61
CA GLY A 465 5.12 7.83 -0.65
C GLY A 465 5.84 7.22 0.56
N ARG A 466 7.16 7.34 0.64
CA ARG A 466 7.94 6.98 1.85
C ARG A 466 7.92 8.06 2.90
N GLY A 467 7.63 9.30 2.52
CA GLY A 467 7.49 10.40 3.44
C GLY A 467 6.11 10.46 4.11
N GLY A 468 6.03 11.10 5.27
CA GLY A 468 4.79 11.48 5.95
C GLY A 468 3.83 10.33 6.31
N ARG A 469 4.32 9.12 6.58
CA ARG A 469 3.46 7.97 6.88
C ARG A 469 2.78 8.03 8.25
N ASP A 470 3.21 8.97 9.07
CA ASP A 470 2.61 9.32 10.36
C ASP A 470 1.42 10.30 10.24
N GLY A 471 1.05 10.70 9.03
CA GLY A 471 -0.03 11.64 8.75
C GLY A 471 0.38 13.10 8.90
N LEU A 472 1.67 13.39 9.00
CA LEU A 472 2.21 14.73 9.11
C LEU A 472 2.85 15.17 7.79
N ALA A 473 2.92 16.48 7.56
CA ALA A 473 3.46 17.06 6.33
C ALA A 473 4.88 16.55 6.00
N CYS A 474 5.07 16.21 4.73
CA CYS A 474 6.35 15.80 4.17
C CYS A 474 6.61 16.59 2.89
N LEU A 475 7.83 17.11 2.73
CA LEU A 475 8.28 17.77 1.53
C LEU A 475 8.82 16.76 0.53
N ASN A 476 8.30 16.76 -0.70
CA ASN A 476 8.85 16.02 -1.83
C ASN A 476 9.48 17.02 -2.79
N ALA A 477 10.78 17.17 -2.68
CA ALA A 477 11.56 18.06 -3.53
C ALA A 477 12.20 17.29 -4.68
N MET A 478 12.24 17.91 -5.86
CA MET A 478 13.00 17.38 -7.01
C MET A 478 13.89 18.45 -7.57
N THR A 479 15.19 18.18 -7.71
CA THR A 479 16.13 19.07 -8.39
C THR A 479 16.51 18.52 -9.75
N TYR A 480 16.36 19.32 -10.80
CA TYR A 480 16.69 18.89 -12.16
C TYR A 480 17.26 20.03 -13.01
N ILE A 481 17.96 19.65 -14.07
CA ILE A 481 18.42 20.52 -15.15
C ILE A 481 17.93 19.98 -16.49
N SER A 482 18.10 20.75 -17.58
CA SER A 482 17.67 20.30 -18.91
C SER A 482 18.35 19.01 -19.35
N ASP A 483 19.64 18.82 -19.03
CA ASP A 483 20.40 17.59 -19.36
C ASP A 483 19.80 16.35 -18.69
N ASP A 484 19.20 16.47 -17.49
CA ASP A 484 18.55 15.34 -16.82
C ASP A 484 17.33 14.83 -17.58
N ILE A 485 16.62 15.73 -18.30
CA ILE A 485 15.47 15.36 -19.15
C ILE A 485 15.98 14.50 -20.32
N ASP A 486 17.09 14.89 -20.92
CA ASP A 486 17.66 14.14 -22.06
C ASP A 486 18.31 12.83 -21.56
N ALA A 487 18.93 12.85 -20.40
CA ALA A 487 19.43 11.65 -19.73
C ALA A 487 18.29 10.66 -19.42
N ALA A 488 17.17 11.13 -18.84
CA ALA A 488 16.00 10.27 -18.57
C ALA A 488 15.44 9.64 -19.86
N LYS A 489 15.36 10.40 -20.95
CA LYS A 489 14.96 9.86 -22.26
C LYS A 489 15.96 8.85 -22.82
N SER A 490 17.26 9.05 -22.59
CA SER A 490 18.31 8.13 -23.07
C SER A 490 18.38 6.84 -22.27
N LEU A 491 17.95 6.87 -21.01
CA LEU A 491 17.86 5.73 -20.11
C LEU A 491 16.62 4.87 -20.35
N MET A 492 15.79 5.24 -21.35
CA MET A 492 14.69 4.37 -21.77
C MET A 492 15.18 2.96 -21.97
N GLN A 493 14.46 2.02 -21.41
CA GLN A 493 14.82 0.62 -21.39
C GLN A 493 15.13 0.11 -22.79
N LYS A 494 16.18 -0.68 -22.88
CA LYS A 494 16.53 -1.37 -24.13
C LYS A 494 15.46 -2.41 -24.42
N VAL A 495 14.64 -2.19 -25.43
CA VAL A 495 13.73 -3.19 -25.97
C VAL A 495 14.44 -4.04 -27.02
N LEU A 496 14.02 -5.29 -27.13
CA LEU A 496 14.53 -6.18 -28.19
C LEU A 496 14.15 -5.63 -29.58
N THR A 497 15.04 -5.74 -30.54
CA THR A 497 14.67 -5.47 -31.92
C THR A 497 13.74 -6.58 -32.43
N VAL A 498 13.00 -6.31 -33.51
CA VAL A 498 12.11 -7.30 -34.14
C VAL A 498 12.86 -8.57 -34.50
N GLU A 499 14.06 -8.44 -35.06
CA GLU A 499 14.93 -9.55 -35.47
C GLU A 499 15.35 -10.41 -34.26
N LYS A 500 15.75 -9.77 -33.16
CA LYS A 500 16.10 -10.48 -31.93
C LYS A 500 14.93 -11.14 -31.28
N MET A 501 13.75 -10.54 -31.33
CA MET A 501 12.52 -11.10 -30.77
C MET A 501 12.07 -12.30 -31.60
N SER A 502 12.02 -12.16 -32.93
CA SER A 502 11.70 -13.25 -33.85
C SER A 502 12.70 -14.39 -33.73
N GLY A 503 14.00 -14.07 -33.75
CA GLY A 503 15.07 -15.08 -33.65
C GLY A 503 14.96 -15.90 -32.34
N ARG A 504 14.69 -15.26 -31.22
CA ARG A 504 14.48 -15.95 -29.93
C ARG A 504 13.24 -16.85 -29.97
N TRP A 505 12.11 -16.32 -30.42
CA TRP A 505 10.87 -17.07 -30.51
C TRP A 505 11.00 -18.31 -31.40
N PHE A 506 11.47 -18.15 -32.63
CA PHE A 506 11.58 -19.25 -33.58
C PHE A 506 12.71 -20.23 -33.23
N SER A 507 13.79 -19.77 -32.59
CA SER A 507 14.81 -20.70 -32.06
C SER A 507 14.22 -21.59 -30.97
N MET A 508 13.45 -21.05 -30.04
CA MET A 508 12.75 -21.87 -29.04
C MET A 508 11.72 -22.79 -29.67
N LEU A 509 10.84 -22.26 -30.54
CA LEU A 509 9.72 -23.00 -31.14
C LEU A 509 10.18 -24.18 -32.01
N ASN A 510 11.32 -24.04 -32.68
CA ASN A 510 11.86 -25.05 -33.61
C ASN A 510 13.01 -25.90 -33.02
N SER A 511 13.25 -25.76 -31.72
CA SER A 511 14.24 -26.55 -31.00
C SER A 511 13.76 -27.99 -30.80
N ASP A 512 14.67 -28.95 -30.81
CA ASP A 512 14.46 -30.35 -30.40
C ASP A 512 14.06 -30.48 -28.92
N LYS A 513 14.30 -29.44 -28.11
CA LYS A 513 13.85 -29.33 -26.70
C LYS A 513 12.39 -28.90 -26.56
N THR A 514 11.69 -28.58 -27.68
CA THR A 514 10.31 -28.13 -27.68
C THR A 514 9.38 -29.22 -28.20
N TYR A 515 8.34 -29.53 -27.39
CA TYR A 515 7.38 -30.57 -27.75
C TYR A 515 6.06 -29.94 -28.18
N LYS A 516 5.66 -30.20 -29.43
CA LYS A 516 4.38 -29.72 -29.98
C LYS A 516 3.31 -30.80 -29.86
N ARG A 517 2.19 -30.45 -29.20
CA ARG A 517 0.95 -31.24 -29.12
C ARG A 517 -0.15 -30.55 -29.95
N ILE A 518 -1.28 -31.18 -30.12
CA ILE A 518 -2.38 -30.66 -30.99
C ILE A 518 -2.79 -29.22 -30.59
N ASN A 519 -2.86 -28.90 -29.28
CA ASN A 519 -3.31 -27.60 -28.79
C ASN A 519 -2.32 -26.92 -27.85
N GLU A 520 -1.17 -27.55 -27.58
CA GLU A 520 -0.21 -27.06 -26.60
C GLU A 520 1.22 -27.19 -27.13
N VAL A 521 2.06 -26.25 -26.75
CA VAL A 521 3.50 -26.30 -27.02
C VAL A 521 4.24 -26.21 -25.69
N ILE A 522 5.14 -27.17 -25.44
CA ILE A 522 6.00 -27.17 -24.26
C ILE A 522 7.33 -26.58 -24.70
N ILE A 523 7.67 -25.40 -24.21
CA ILE A 523 8.83 -24.60 -24.63
C ILE A 523 9.88 -24.61 -23.54
N ASP A 524 11.11 -25.00 -23.90
CA ASP A 524 12.31 -24.89 -23.07
C ASP A 524 12.99 -23.55 -23.34
N THR A 525 13.22 -22.75 -22.31
CA THR A 525 13.85 -21.43 -22.43
C THR A 525 15.38 -21.47 -22.46
N SER A 526 16.00 -22.64 -22.27
CA SER A 526 17.47 -22.78 -22.34
C SER A 526 18.02 -22.88 -23.76
N VAL A 527 17.22 -22.57 -24.75
CA VAL A 527 17.61 -22.56 -26.14
C VAL A 527 18.39 -21.29 -26.46
N LYS A 528 19.60 -21.44 -27.02
CA LYS A 528 20.37 -20.29 -27.48
C LYS A 528 19.72 -19.67 -28.70
N PRO A 529 19.46 -18.35 -28.70
CA PRO A 529 18.84 -17.71 -29.84
C PRO A 529 19.77 -17.68 -31.04
N ASN A 530 19.23 -17.99 -32.20
CA ASN A 530 19.91 -17.84 -33.49
C ASN A 530 19.33 -16.65 -34.25
N TYR A 531 20.17 -15.72 -34.64
CA TYR A 531 19.78 -14.50 -35.38
C TYR A 531 20.22 -14.51 -36.87
N SER A 532 20.91 -15.57 -37.32
CA SER A 532 21.33 -15.74 -38.71
C SER A 532 20.91 -17.11 -39.23
N GLU A 533 20.46 -17.17 -40.48
CA GLU A 533 19.98 -18.42 -41.10
C GLU A 533 21.06 -19.49 -41.21
N ASN A 534 22.35 -19.15 -41.03
CA ASN A 534 23.51 -20.01 -41.28
C ASN A 534 24.33 -20.41 -40.04
N ALA A 535 23.88 -20.10 -38.81
CA ALA A 535 24.67 -20.41 -37.63
C ALA A 535 24.18 -21.69 -36.94
N VAL A 536 24.89 -22.80 -37.11
CA VAL A 536 24.72 -24.00 -36.30
C VAL A 536 25.60 -23.88 -35.05
N PHE A 537 25.04 -23.53 -33.89
CA PHE A 537 25.80 -23.49 -32.64
C PHE A 537 25.15 -24.34 -31.56
N TYR A 538 25.88 -25.36 -31.14
CA TYR A 538 25.55 -26.25 -30.01
C TYR A 538 25.99 -25.67 -28.65
N THR A 539 25.84 -24.38 -28.41
CA THR A 539 26.17 -23.80 -27.11
C THR A 539 24.89 -23.56 -26.32
N GLU A 540 24.87 -23.93 -25.05
CA GLU A 540 23.75 -23.67 -24.14
C GLU A 540 23.51 -22.15 -23.95
N ALA A 541 22.27 -21.79 -23.72
CA ALA A 541 21.89 -20.42 -23.38
C ALA A 541 22.48 -20.03 -22.02
N ASN A 542 23.02 -18.83 -21.92
CA ASN A 542 23.40 -18.27 -20.62
C ASN A 542 22.18 -17.71 -19.89
N ASN A 543 22.33 -17.32 -18.61
CA ASN A 543 21.23 -16.79 -17.80
C ASN A 543 20.55 -15.55 -18.41
N ALA A 544 21.30 -14.71 -19.12
CA ALA A 544 20.73 -13.55 -19.82
C ALA A 544 19.88 -13.97 -21.02
N ASP A 545 20.32 -15.00 -21.76
CA ASP A 545 19.53 -15.55 -22.86
C ASP A 545 18.23 -16.17 -22.37
N ILE A 546 18.28 -16.95 -21.28
CA ILE A 546 17.08 -17.52 -20.64
C ILE A 546 16.12 -16.41 -20.23
N ALA A 547 16.61 -15.36 -19.57
CA ALA A 547 15.78 -14.24 -19.16
C ALA A 547 15.08 -13.55 -20.34
N TRP A 548 15.80 -13.31 -21.44
CA TRP A 548 15.20 -12.71 -22.62
C TRP A 548 14.26 -13.67 -23.38
N ASN A 549 14.51 -14.96 -23.35
CA ASN A 549 13.60 -15.98 -23.93
C ASN A 549 12.28 -16.01 -23.14
N VAL A 550 12.34 -16.03 -21.80
CA VAL A 550 11.16 -15.88 -20.94
C VAL A 550 10.41 -14.58 -21.24
N TYR A 551 11.15 -13.49 -21.37
CA TYR A 551 10.57 -12.18 -21.71
C TYR A 551 9.73 -12.21 -22.98
N VAL A 552 10.20 -12.84 -24.06
CA VAL A 552 9.46 -12.96 -25.32
C VAL A 552 8.15 -13.73 -25.13
N ILE A 553 8.18 -14.85 -24.38
CA ILE A 553 6.98 -15.64 -24.09
C ILE A 553 5.96 -14.80 -23.31
N LEU A 554 6.41 -14.08 -22.28
CA LEU A 554 5.54 -13.24 -21.45
C LEU A 554 4.97 -12.04 -22.23
N LEU A 555 5.76 -11.47 -23.16
CA LEU A 555 5.29 -10.40 -24.04
C LEU A 555 4.21 -10.90 -25.01
N PHE A 556 4.40 -12.09 -25.58
CA PHE A 556 3.39 -12.71 -26.47
C PHE A 556 2.12 -13.08 -25.73
N ARG A 557 2.21 -13.52 -24.45
CA ARG A 557 1.05 -13.70 -23.59
C ARG A 557 0.29 -12.37 -23.39
N ARG A 558 0.99 -11.27 -23.10
CA ARG A 558 0.39 -9.95 -22.92
C ARG A 558 -0.32 -9.47 -24.19
N ALA A 559 0.25 -9.75 -25.34
CA ALA A 559 -0.35 -9.42 -26.63
C ALA A 559 -1.47 -10.40 -27.06
N ASP A 560 -1.88 -11.29 -26.18
CA ASP A 560 -2.91 -12.31 -26.40
C ASP A 560 -2.64 -13.27 -27.59
N LEU A 561 -1.35 -13.45 -27.97
CA LEU A 561 -0.95 -14.40 -28.99
C LEU A 561 -0.91 -15.85 -28.47
N LEU A 562 -0.70 -16.01 -27.18
CA LEU A 562 -0.67 -17.29 -26.47
C LEU A 562 -1.18 -17.12 -25.04
N SER A 563 -1.62 -18.22 -24.45
CA SER A 563 -1.84 -18.32 -22.99
C SER A 563 -0.82 -19.26 -22.38
N ILE A 564 -0.39 -18.96 -21.15
CA ILE A 564 0.49 -19.84 -20.36
C ILE A 564 -0.40 -20.71 -19.48
N GLU A 565 -0.35 -22.03 -19.70
CA GLU A 565 -1.15 -23.01 -18.95
C GLU A 565 -0.32 -23.59 -17.78
N ASN A 566 1.00 -23.67 -17.94
CA ASN A 566 1.92 -24.06 -16.86
C ASN A 566 3.27 -23.38 -17.03
N ALA A 567 3.90 -23.07 -15.90
CA ALA A 567 5.27 -22.58 -15.79
C ALA A 567 6.01 -23.39 -14.74
N SER A 568 7.10 -24.01 -15.10
CA SER A 568 7.94 -24.78 -14.17
C SER A 568 9.41 -24.36 -14.31
N TYR A 569 10.14 -24.50 -13.20
CA TYR A 569 11.57 -24.24 -13.15
C TYR A 569 12.30 -25.53 -12.81
N VAL A 570 13.15 -25.99 -13.72
CA VAL A 570 13.88 -27.26 -13.59
C VAL A 570 15.31 -27.06 -14.07
N ASP A 571 16.30 -27.47 -13.30
CA ASP A 571 17.72 -27.41 -13.65
C ASP A 571 18.19 -26.04 -14.15
N GLY A 572 17.76 -24.96 -13.49
CA GLY A 572 18.21 -23.60 -13.81
C GLY A 572 17.44 -22.92 -14.96
N LYS A 573 16.43 -23.56 -15.53
CA LYS A 573 15.69 -23.07 -16.69
C LYS A 573 14.18 -23.09 -16.46
N TYR A 574 13.46 -22.23 -17.21
CA TYR A 574 12.00 -22.23 -17.22
C TYR A 574 11.49 -23.10 -18.36
N ILE A 575 10.46 -23.87 -18.07
CA ILE A 575 9.71 -24.66 -19.05
C ILE A 575 8.27 -24.19 -19.02
N PHE A 576 7.78 -23.74 -20.16
CA PHE A 576 6.41 -23.24 -20.30
C PHE A 576 5.56 -24.21 -21.10
N THR A 577 4.37 -24.53 -20.61
CA THR A 577 3.32 -25.10 -21.43
C THR A 577 2.42 -23.97 -21.90
N VAL A 578 2.39 -23.71 -23.19
CA VAL A 578 1.61 -22.61 -23.78
C VAL A 578 0.59 -23.13 -24.76
N LYS A 579 -0.57 -22.47 -24.81
CA LYS A 579 -1.60 -22.66 -25.81
C LYS A 579 -1.52 -21.50 -26.81
N ILE A 580 -1.29 -21.80 -28.07
CA ILE A 580 -1.19 -20.78 -29.12
C ILE A 580 -2.60 -20.32 -29.49
N LYS A 581 -2.86 -19.02 -29.33
CA LYS A 581 -4.13 -18.38 -29.71
C LYS A 581 -4.08 -17.86 -31.14
N ASN A 582 -2.98 -17.25 -31.54
CA ASN A 582 -2.76 -16.77 -32.90
C ASN A 582 -1.77 -17.68 -33.64
N ARG A 583 -2.24 -18.45 -34.60
CA ARG A 583 -1.41 -19.42 -35.35
C ARG A 583 -0.36 -18.77 -36.24
N SER A 584 -0.47 -17.49 -36.59
CA SER A 584 0.54 -16.80 -37.42
C SER A 584 1.92 -16.81 -36.80
N ILE A 585 2.04 -16.86 -35.46
CA ILE A 585 3.34 -16.92 -34.79
C ILE A 585 4.02 -18.31 -34.85
N LEU A 586 3.40 -19.30 -35.44
CA LEU A 586 3.99 -20.63 -35.66
C LEU A 586 4.90 -20.68 -36.89
N PHE A 587 4.80 -19.72 -37.77
CA PHE A 587 5.51 -19.67 -39.04
C PHE A 587 6.45 -18.44 -39.06
N ASN A 588 7.69 -18.63 -39.51
CA ASN A 588 8.63 -17.51 -39.62
C ASN A 588 8.45 -16.82 -40.99
N ASP A 589 7.34 -16.10 -41.12
CA ASP A 589 6.96 -15.39 -42.33
C ASP A 589 6.81 -13.87 -42.05
N GLU A 590 6.49 -13.11 -43.08
CA GLU A 590 6.28 -11.67 -42.99
C GLU A 590 5.09 -11.31 -42.12
N THR A 591 4.05 -12.15 -42.03
CA THR A 591 2.89 -11.95 -41.15
C THR A 591 3.31 -11.98 -39.67
N ALA A 592 4.10 -12.98 -39.27
CA ALA A 592 4.63 -13.09 -37.93
C ALA A 592 5.54 -11.90 -37.59
N LYS A 593 6.42 -11.50 -38.50
CA LYS A 593 7.29 -10.33 -38.30
C LYS A 593 6.51 -9.03 -38.13
N GLN A 594 5.44 -8.83 -38.89
CA GLN A 594 4.54 -7.69 -38.76
C GLN A 594 3.84 -7.67 -37.39
N ILE A 595 3.34 -8.81 -36.93
CA ILE A 595 2.73 -8.96 -35.60
C ILE A 595 3.78 -8.63 -34.51
N ILE A 596 4.95 -9.20 -34.57
CA ILE A 596 6.05 -8.95 -33.63
C ILE A 596 6.47 -7.47 -33.66
N SER A 597 6.51 -6.86 -34.85
CA SER A 597 6.80 -5.42 -35.01
C SER A 597 5.74 -4.55 -34.34
N SER A 598 4.46 -4.88 -34.48
CA SER A 598 3.37 -4.12 -33.83
C SER A 598 3.43 -4.21 -32.33
N ILE A 599 3.71 -5.38 -31.77
CA ILE A 599 3.87 -5.61 -30.33
C ILE A 599 5.04 -4.80 -29.77
N ARG A 600 6.17 -4.88 -30.47
CA ARG A 600 7.36 -4.13 -30.09
C ARG A 600 7.13 -2.62 -30.16
N ALA A 601 6.42 -2.14 -31.16
CA ALA A 601 6.05 -0.72 -31.27
C ALA A 601 5.14 -0.27 -30.13
N GLU A 602 4.19 -1.11 -29.74
CA GLU A 602 3.30 -0.85 -28.60
C GLU A 602 4.08 -0.81 -27.27
N GLU A 603 4.95 -1.79 -27.04
CA GLU A 603 5.82 -1.81 -25.85
C GLU A 603 6.67 -0.54 -25.74
N PHE A 604 7.31 -0.15 -26.84
CA PHE A 604 8.12 1.06 -26.89
C PHE A 604 7.28 2.32 -26.65
N ARG A 605 6.07 2.37 -27.19
CA ARG A 605 5.13 3.50 -26.97
C ARG A 605 4.78 3.63 -25.50
N CYS A 606 4.51 2.51 -24.81
CA CYS A 606 4.18 2.53 -23.39
C CYS A 606 5.34 3.03 -22.52
N ILE A 607 6.55 2.49 -22.72
CA ILE A 607 7.75 2.93 -22.00
C ILE A 607 8.03 4.41 -22.27
N ARG A 608 7.81 4.86 -23.49
CA ARG A 608 8.00 6.26 -23.88
C ARG A 608 6.95 7.18 -23.30
N SER A 609 5.68 6.74 -23.18
CA SER A 609 4.60 7.57 -22.64
C SER A 609 4.87 7.96 -21.19
N ASP A 610 5.32 7.05 -20.34
CA ASP A 610 5.59 7.32 -18.93
C ASP A 610 6.65 8.42 -18.74
N ILE A 611 7.75 8.33 -19.49
CA ILE A 611 8.80 9.36 -19.44
C ILE A 611 8.33 10.68 -20.07
N LEU A 612 7.55 10.64 -21.15
CA LEU A 612 6.99 11.84 -21.77
C LEU A 612 6.01 12.55 -20.84
N GLU A 613 5.20 11.82 -20.10
CA GLU A 613 4.26 12.38 -19.14
C GLU A 613 5.01 13.16 -18.06
N LEU A 614 6.00 12.53 -17.39
CA LEU A 614 6.81 13.19 -16.36
C LEU A 614 7.61 14.38 -16.92
N THR A 615 8.27 14.23 -18.07
CA THR A 615 9.05 15.32 -18.69
C THR A 615 8.17 16.44 -19.22
N THR A 616 6.91 16.16 -19.60
CA THR A 616 5.93 17.17 -19.99
C THR A 616 5.42 17.94 -18.76
N ALA A 617 5.17 17.26 -17.65
CA ALA A 617 4.84 17.88 -16.38
C ALA A 617 5.95 18.84 -15.92
N LEU A 618 7.24 18.42 -16.04
CA LEU A 618 8.39 19.28 -15.71
C LEU A 618 8.44 20.58 -16.54
N LYS A 619 7.97 20.58 -17.80
CA LYS A 619 7.88 21.79 -18.62
C LYS A 619 6.76 22.73 -18.20
N LYS A 620 5.76 22.22 -17.47
CA LYS A 620 4.56 22.97 -17.06
C LYS A 620 4.57 23.32 -15.56
N VAL A 621 5.68 23.09 -14.86
CA VAL A 621 5.84 23.43 -13.44
C VAL A 621 5.47 24.90 -13.20
N GLY A 622 4.64 25.15 -12.19
CA GLY A 622 4.12 26.48 -11.85
C GLY A 622 2.91 26.93 -12.67
N ASN A 623 2.59 26.28 -13.80
CA ASN A 623 1.44 26.64 -14.65
C ASN A 623 0.27 25.63 -14.52
N VAL A 624 0.58 24.40 -14.21
CA VAL A 624 -0.41 23.31 -14.05
C VAL A 624 -0.13 22.60 -12.74
N CYS A 625 -1.18 22.17 -12.05
CA CYS A 625 -1.02 21.40 -10.83
C CYS A 625 -0.19 20.14 -11.06
N TRP A 626 0.82 19.94 -10.21
CA TRP A 626 1.73 18.80 -10.32
C TRP A 626 1.03 17.45 -10.19
N SER A 627 -0.09 17.40 -9.44
CA SER A 627 -0.87 16.17 -9.24
C SER A 627 -1.53 15.65 -10.51
N THR A 628 -1.75 16.50 -11.54
CA THR A 628 -2.39 16.08 -12.81
C THR A 628 -1.61 14.99 -13.53
N MET A 629 -0.30 14.89 -13.27
CA MET A 629 0.56 13.83 -13.77
C MET A 629 0.13 12.43 -13.27
N PHE A 630 -0.64 12.34 -12.20
CA PHE A 630 -1.06 11.07 -11.62
C PHE A 630 -2.50 10.66 -12.02
N ASN A 631 -3.15 11.38 -12.94
CA ASN A 631 -4.55 11.15 -13.33
C ASN A 631 -4.81 9.74 -13.89
N ASP A 632 -3.82 9.14 -14.54
CA ASP A 632 -3.93 7.78 -15.08
C ASP A 632 -3.92 6.70 -13.98
N VAL A 633 -3.33 7.02 -12.84
CA VAL A 633 -3.14 6.08 -11.72
C VAL A 633 -4.21 6.29 -10.65
N TYR A 634 -4.48 7.54 -10.31
CA TYR A 634 -5.38 7.92 -9.23
C TYR A 634 -6.63 8.60 -9.78
N THR A 635 -7.77 8.20 -9.27
CA THR A 635 -9.07 8.71 -9.75
C THR A 635 -9.41 10.12 -9.25
N LEU A 636 -8.74 10.59 -8.20
CA LEU A 636 -9.05 11.83 -7.51
C LEU A 636 -7.78 12.70 -7.32
N THR A 637 -7.18 13.15 -8.43
CA THR A 637 -5.92 13.90 -8.38
C THR A 637 -6.11 15.40 -8.23
N ASP A 638 -7.05 15.99 -8.96
CA ASP A 638 -7.24 17.46 -9.01
C ASP A 638 -7.76 18.04 -7.69
N GLU A 639 -8.42 17.22 -6.88
CA GLU A 639 -9.07 17.64 -5.64
C GLU A 639 -8.20 17.43 -4.39
N TYR A 640 -7.07 16.71 -4.53
CA TYR A 640 -6.28 16.22 -3.40
C TYR A 640 -4.81 16.60 -3.41
N CYS A 641 -4.39 17.54 -4.23
CA CYS A 641 -3.03 18.04 -4.16
C CYS A 641 -2.82 18.82 -2.87
N ALA A 642 -1.94 18.34 -2.01
CA ALA A 642 -1.59 18.99 -0.74
C ALA A 642 -0.81 20.30 -0.92
N GLY A 643 -0.33 20.58 -2.12
CA GLY A 643 0.40 21.77 -2.51
C GLY A 643 1.54 21.43 -3.48
N CYS A 644 1.76 22.33 -4.45
CA CYS A 644 2.81 22.22 -5.44
C CYS A 644 3.26 23.61 -5.92
N ASN A 645 4.18 23.69 -6.85
CA ASN A 645 4.68 24.97 -7.37
C ASN A 645 3.61 25.90 -7.97
N GLN A 646 2.41 25.40 -8.27
CA GLN A 646 1.32 26.22 -8.79
C GLN A 646 0.46 26.83 -7.67
N HIS A 647 0.31 26.14 -6.53
CA HIS A 647 -0.59 26.55 -5.45
C HIS A 647 -0.16 25.95 -4.10
N ASP A 648 -0.51 26.64 -3.03
CA ASP A 648 -0.15 26.26 -1.64
C ASP A 648 -0.94 25.08 -1.07
N GLY A 649 -1.77 24.47 -1.87
CA GLY A 649 -2.64 23.37 -1.55
C GLY A 649 -4.09 23.70 -1.84
N ILE A 650 -4.76 22.87 -2.61
CA ILE A 650 -6.19 22.87 -2.73
C ILE A 650 -6.73 21.89 -1.69
N CYS A 651 -6.71 22.26 -0.43
CA CYS A 651 -7.79 21.86 0.45
C CYS A 651 -8.99 22.74 0.07
N LYS A 652 -9.53 22.55 -1.14
CA LYS A 652 -10.89 23.03 -1.37
C LYS A 652 -11.75 22.37 -0.30
N GLU A 653 -12.74 23.12 0.18
CA GLU A 653 -13.79 22.73 1.10
C GLU A 653 -14.60 21.48 0.67
N HIS A 654 -13.93 20.48 0.14
CA HIS A 654 -14.45 19.15 -0.13
C HIS A 654 -14.38 18.27 1.12
N ALA A 655 -14.44 18.89 2.29
CA ALA A 655 -14.65 18.21 3.56
C ALA A 655 -15.88 17.28 3.58
N ASN A 656 -16.69 17.31 2.54
CA ASN A 656 -17.92 16.53 2.41
C ASN A 656 -17.84 15.41 1.35
N LEU A 657 -16.70 15.19 0.69
CA LEU A 657 -16.63 14.11 -0.28
C LEU A 657 -16.21 12.82 0.42
N PHE A 658 -17.17 11.94 0.54
CA PHE A 658 -16.92 10.54 0.78
C PHE A 658 -15.92 10.07 -0.29
N PRO A 659 -14.81 9.37 0.07
CA PRO A 659 -13.69 9.15 -0.84
C PRO A 659 -13.99 8.26 -2.04
N LEU A 660 -15.23 7.83 -2.23
CA LEU A 660 -15.65 6.90 -3.24
C LEU A 660 -16.44 7.60 -4.35
N ARG A 661 -15.75 8.07 -5.38
CA ARG A 661 -16.42 8.59 -6.58
C ARG A 661 -16.64 7.55 -7.69
N LYS A 662 -16.10 6.35 -7.58
CA LYS A 662 -16.40 5.28 -8.53
C LYS A 662 -16.72 4.00 -7.79
N PRO A 663 -17.73 3.29 -8.31
CA PRO A 663 -18.19 2.09 -7.65
C PRO A 663 -17.02 1.13 -7.57
N VAL A 664 -16.72 0.85 -6.39
CA VAL A 664 -16.22 -0.43 -6.07
C VAL A 664 -17.35 -1.37 -6.43
N SER A 665 -17.10 -2.33 -7.27
CA SER A 665 -18.06 -3.38 -7.50
C SER A 665 -18.09 -4.28 -6.26
N ALA A 666 -18.63 -3.74 -5.17
CA ALA A 666 -18.90 -4.55 -3.99
C ALA A 666 -20.05 -5.49 -4.31
N PHE A 667 -20.05 -6.66 -3.70
CA PHE A 667 -21.13 -7.60 -3.90
C PHE A 667 -22.28 -7.28 -2.98
N ALA A 668 -23.47 -7.23 -3.54
CA ALA A 668 -24.69 -7.21 -2.76
C ALA A 668 -24.78 -8.50 -1.93
N LEU A 669 -24.94 -8.34 -0.64
CA LEU A 669 -25.23 -9.45 0.25
C LEU A 669 -26.72 -9.80 0.14
N SER A 670 -27.04 -11.06 0.29
CA SER A 670 -28.43 -11.52 0.41
C SER A 670 -28.79 -11.68 1.87
N THR A 671 -30.01 -11.29 2.22
CA THR A 671 -30.55 -11.48 3.57
C THR A 671 -30.56 -12.96 3.96
N THR A 672 -30.05 -13.29 5.13
CA THR A 672 -30.02 -14.69 5.62
C THR A 672 -31.43 -15.21 5.90
N GLU A 673 -31.63 -16.52 5.79
CA GLU A 673 -32.92 -17.15 6.08
C GLU A 673 -33.39 -16.88 7.51
N LYS A 674 -32.47 -16.88 8.49
CA LYS A 674 -32.79 -16.51 9.87
C LYS A 674 -33.36 -15.10 10.01
N ILE A 675 -32.80 -14.15 9.28
CA ILE A 675 -33.32 -12.78 9.27
C ILE A 675 -34.69 -12.73 8.59
N LYS A 676 -34.89 -13.45 7.48
CA LYS A 676 -36.20 -13.54 6.82
C LYS A 676 -37.27 -14.11 7.74
N GLU A 677 -36.93 -15.13 8.52
CA GLU A 677 -37.84 -15.67 9.54
C GLU A 677 -38.20 -14.66 10.65
N ILE A 678 -37.22 -13.82 11.07
CA ILE A 678 -37.48 -12.78 12.07
C ILE A 678 -38.46 -11.73 11.58
N ILE A 679 -38.26 -11.29 10.33
CA ILE A 679 -39.09 -10.26 9.70
C ILE A 679 -40.40 -10.81 9.11
N GLY A 680 -40.66 -12.11 9.25
CA GLY A 680 -41.90 -12.72 8.78
C GLY A 680 -42.05 -12.76 7.25
N GLY A 681 -40.92 -12.68 6.51
CA GLY A 681 -40.91 -12.68 5.05
C GLY A 681 -41.10 -11.29 4.40
N GLU A 682 -41.29 -10.25 5.20
CA GLU A 682 -41.41 -8.86 4.75
C GLU A 682 -40.06 -8.23 4.50
N ASP A 683 -40.02 -7.08 3.78
CA ASP A 683 -38.78 -6.34 3.55
C ASP A 683 -38.45 -5.38 4.69
N GLU A 684 -39.40 -5.12 5.59
CA GLU A 684 -39.30 -4.17 6.68
C GLU A 684 -39.88 -4.69 7.98
N GLN A 685 -39.21 -4.43 9.10
CA GLN A 685 -39.68 -4.80 10.43
C GLN A 685 -39.38 -3.69 11.45
N LEU A 686 -40.40 -3.22 12.13
CA LEU A 686 -40.30 -2.34 13.31
C LEU A 686 -40.26 -3.19 14.58
N ILE A 687 -39.28 -2.99 15.44
CA ILE A 687 -39.14 -3.68 16.72
C ILE A 687 -39.22 -2.64 17.84
N LEU A 688 -40.26 -2.77 18.68
CA LEU A 688 -40.41 -1.97 19.87
C LEU A 688 -39.57 -2.59 21.01
N CYS A 689 -38.57 -1.86 21.47
CA CYS A 689 -37.60 -2.34 22.43
C CYS A 689 -37.40 -1.37 23.58
N GLU A 690 -38.01 -1.63 24.70
CA GLU A 690 -37.83 -0.84 25.92
C GLU A 690 -36.41 -1.03 26.49
N GLY A 691 -35.76 0.06 26.88
CA GLY A 691 -34.43 0.05 27.48
C GLY A 691 -33.27 -0.02 26.48
N SER A 692 -32.16 -0.62 26.88
CA SER A 692 -30.94 -0.67 26.02
C SER A 692 -31.16 -1.51 24.76
N PHE A 693 -30.69 -1.01 23.61
CA PHE A 693 -30.71 -1.74 22.33
C PHE A 693 -29.64 -2.81 22.25
N LEU A 694 -28.58 -2.75 23.06
CA LEU A 694 -27.43 -3.62 22.96
C LEU A 694 -27.77 -5.13 22.95
N PRO A 695 -28.64 -5.66 23.83
CA PRO A 695 -29.00 -7.08 23.77
C PRO A 695 -29.69 -7.48 22.47
N MET A 696 -30.49 -6.57 21.88
CA MET A 696 -31.17 -6.83 20.63
C MET A 696 -30.19 -6.74 19.44
N ILE A 697 -29.26 -5.78 19.44
CA ILE A 697 -28.17 -5.68 18.45
C ILE A 697 -27.36 -6.98 18.45
N ILE A 698 -26.93 -7.47 19.61
CA ILE A 698 -26.16 -8.72 19.73
C ILE A 698 -26.94 -9.90 19.11
N ARG A 699 -28.21 -10.03 19.43
CA ARG A 699 -29.07 -11.11 18.92
C ARG A 699 -29.24 -11.06 17.40
N LEU A 700 -29.54 -9.88 16.87
CA LEU A 700 -29.72 -9.69 15.43
C LEU A 700 -28.43 -9.85 14.65
N THR A 701 -27.30 -9.42 15.20
CA THR A 701 -25.99 -9.65 14.56
C THR A 701 -25.59 -11.12 14.55
N ARG A 702 -25.90 -11.89 15.59
CA ARG A 702 -25.76 -13.36 15.60
C ARG A 702 -26.71 -14.06 14.62
N ALA A 703 -27.89 -13.49 14.40
CA ALA A 703 -28.83 -13.98 13.38
C ALA A 703 -28.39 -13.69 11.95
N GLY A 704 -27.38 -12.83 11.77
CA GLY A 704 -26.76 -12.55 10.47
C GLY A 704 -27.17 -11.21 9.88
N VAL A 705 -27.46 -10.20 10.68
CA VAL A 705 -27.57 -8.81 10.20
C VAL A 705 -26.22 -8.36 9.63
N ASP A 706 -26.26 -7.76 8.44
CA ASP A 706 -25.07 -7.38 7.67
C ASP A 706 -24.56 -5.99 8.02
N THR A 707 -25.44 -5.08 8.41
CA THR A 707 -25.07 -3.69 8.74
C THR A 707 -25.88 -3.19 9.93
N VAL A 708 -25.20 -2.52 10.86
CA VAL A 708 -25.83 -1.84 12.00
C VAL A 708 -25.53 -0.35 11.91
N VAL A 709 -26.60 0.46 11.91
CA VAL A 709 -26.52 1.92 11.87
C VAL A 709 -26.96 2.47 13.23
N ILE A 710 -26.05 3.20 13.88
CA ILE A 710 -26.27 3.75 15.22
C ILE A 710 -26.16 5.27 15.23
N PRO A 711 -26.74 5.97 16.20
CA PRO A 711 -26.49 7.40 16.41
C PRO A 711 -24.99 7.69 16.54
N ASP A 712 -24.54 8.81 15.96
CA ASP A 712 -23.12 9.17 15.92
C ASP A 712 -22.52 9.45 17.32
N ASP A 713 -23.37 9.81 18.27
CA ASP A 713 -23.05 10.04 19.68
C ASP A 713 -23.17 8.78 20.57
N MET A 714 -23.68 7.70 20.00
CA MET A 714 -23.79 6.44 20.71
C MET A 714 -22.45 5.73 20.77
N SER A 715 -21.85 5.62 21.95
CA SER A 715 -20.70 4.74 22.16
C SER A 715 -21.17 3.29 22.22
N LEU A 716 -21.01 2.56 21.14
CA LEU A 716 -21.20 1.12 21.17
C LEU A 716 -19.99 0.49 21.86
N GLU A 717 -20.23 -0.19 22.96
CA GLU A 717 -19.21 -1.06 23.54
C GLU A 717 -19.06 -2.29 22.64
N ILE A 718 -18.30 -2.14 21.57
CA ILE A 718 -18.01 -3.17 20.56
C ILE A 718 -17.56 -4.47 21.22
N ASN A 719 -16.90 -4.38 22.38
CA ASN A 719 -16.46 -5.51 23.19
C ASN A 719 -17.56 -6.45 23.62
N GLN A 720 -18.78 -5.96 23.69
CA GLN A 720 -19.95 -6.74 24.16
C GLN A 720 -20.65 -7.45 23.00
N ILE A 721 -20.32 -7.11 21.75
CA ILE A 721 -20.85 -7.82 20.59
C ILE A 721 -19.95 -9.01 20.28
N ASP A 722 -20.36 -10.18 20.74
CA ASP A 722 -19.72 -11.44 20.38
C ASP A 722 -20.38 -11.99 19.13
N THR A 723 -19.68 -11.91 18.01
CA THR A 723 -20.16 -12.40 16.71
C THR A 723 -19.03 -12.91 15.86
N ASP A 724 -19.26 -14.04 15.20
CA ASP A 724 -18.38 -14.60 14.17
C ASP A 724 -18.65 -13.97 12.79
N ASN A 725 -19.60 -13.02 12.70
CA ASN A 725 -19.92 -12.35 11.44
C ASN A 725 -18.80 -11.38 11.02
N SER A 726 -17.81 -11.91 10.31
CA SER A 726 -16.70 -11.13 9.76
C SER A 726 -17.14 -10.07 8.73
N LYS A 727 -18.35 -10.21 8.15
CA LYS A 727 -18.90 -9.30 7.13
C LYS A 727 -19.76 -8.19 7.72
N LEU A 728 -19.97 -8.18 9.05
CA LEU A 728 -20.76 -7.17 9.76
C LEU A 728 -20.11 -5.79 9.60
N MET A 729 -20.88 -4.80 9.19
CA MET A 729 -20.47 -3.39 9.12
C MET A 729 -21.22 -2.58 10.18
N ILE A 730 -20.50 -1.78 10.95
CA ILE A 730 -21.09 -0.87 11.95
C ILE A 730 -20.73 0.56 11.54
N MET A 731 -21.72 1.44 11.49
CA MET A 731 -21.52 2.83 11.05
C MET A 731 -22.45 3.80 11.78
N GLY A 732 -22.07 5.07 11.76
CA GLY A 732 -22.93 6.17 12.22
C GLY A 732 -23.90 6.62 11.11
N TYR A 733 -24.92 7.43 11.50
CA TYR A 733 -25.91 7.92 10.54
C TYR A 733 -25.32 8.87 9.50
N LYS A 734 -24.32 9.68 9.85
CA LYS A 734 -23.62 10.54 8.87
C LYS A 734 -22.98 9.69 7.77
N GLU A 735 -22.28 8.65 8.16
CA GLU A 735 -21.64 7.71 7.25
C GLU A 735 -22.68 6.98 6.38
N PHE A 736 -23.77 6.50 7.00
CA PHE A 736 -24.87 5.87 6.27
C PHE A 736 -25.48 6.79 5.20
N PHE A 737 -25.74 8.06 5.51
CA PHE A 737 -26.34 8.99 4.56
C PHE A 737 -25.41 9.29 3.37
N GLU A 738 -24.09 9.34 3.60
CA GLU A 738 -23.14 9.51 2.50
C GLU A 738 -23.04 8.25 1.62
N LEU A 739 -23.03 7.05 2.25
CA LEU A 739 -23.04 5.79 1.50
C LEU A 739 -24.37 5.56 0.74
N SER A 740 -25.47 6.09 1.23
CA SER A 740 -26.77 5.95 0.56
C SER A 740 -26.92 6.80 -0.70
N ARG A 741 -26.01 7.77 -0.91
CA ARG A 741 -25.97 8.62 -2.10
C ARG A 741 -25.28 7.90 -3.23
N GLU A 742 -26.01 7.60 -4.32
CA GLU A 742 -25.50 7.11 -5.61
C GLU A 742 -24.64 5.84 -5.58
N ASP A 743 -23.45 5.89 -6.19
CA ASP A 743 -22.62 4.74 -6.53
C ASP A 743 -22.09 3.93 -5.34
N ASN A 744 -22.11 4.48 -4.13
CA ASN A 744 -21.64 3.83 -2.92
C ASN A 744 -22.70 2.96 -2.24
N SER A 745 -23.95 3.05 -2.67
CA SER A 745 -25.08 2.32 -2.09
C SER A 745 -24.93 0.80 -2.16
N VAL A 746 -24.04 0.29 -2.98
CA VAL A 746 -23.73 -1.15 -3.10
C VAL A 746 -23.22 -1.75 -1.78
N TYR A 747 -22.59 -0.96 -0.90
CA TYR A 747 -22.19 -1.42 0.43
C TYR A 747 -23.38 -1.63 1.37
N LEU A 748 -24.53 -1.01 1.05
CA LEU A 748 -25.78 -1.12 1.79
C LEU A 748 -26.63 -2.20 1.14
N SER A 749 -26.40 -3.44 1.50
CA SER A 749 -27.08 -4.62 0.93
C SER A 749 -27.32 -5.67 2.02
N GLY A 750 -28.12 -6.68 1.73
CA GLY A 750 -28.52 -7.68 2.71
C GLY A 750 -29.54 -7.15 3.71
N SER A 751 -29.20 -7.17 4.98
CA SER A 751 -30.05 -6.67 6.07
C SER A 751 -29.40 -5.55 6.84
N ILE A 752 -30.13 -4.45 7.06
CA ILE A 752 -29.66 -3.26 7.76
C ILE A 752 -30.52 -3.02 8.99
N LEU A 753 -29.87 -2.90 10.14
CA LEU A 753 -30.47 -2.57 11.41
C LEU A 753 -30.25 -1.09 11.72
N PHE A 754 -31.34 -0.34 11.92
CA PHE A 754 -31.34 1.07 12.27
C PHE A 754 -31.72 1.26 13.74
N CYS A 755 -30.83 1.83 14.54
CA CYS A 755 -31.09 2.17 15.94
C CYS A 755 -31.57 3.62 16.02
N LEU A 756 -32.91 3.83 16.08
CA LEU A 756 -33.53 5.16 15.99
C LEU A 756 -33.82 5.80 17.35
N GLY A 757 -34.00 4.99 18.41
CA GLY A 757 -34.40 5.46 19.72
C GLY A 757 -35.80 6.15 19.71
N ASP A 758 -35.88 7.36 20.25
CA ASP A 758 -37.08 8.20 20.24
C ASP A 758 -36.99 9.36 19.21
N ASN A 759 -36.10 9.27 18.21
CA ASN A 759 -35.84 10.37 17.26
C ASN A 759 -36.75 10.29 16.04
N SER A 760 -37.93 10.88 16.11
CA SER A 760 -38.94 10.95 15.03
C SER A 760 -38.41 11.61 13.76
N LYS A 761 -37.57 12.66 13.86
CA LYS A 761 -36.99 13.34 12.68
C LYS A 761 -36.03 12.46 11.96
N LEU A 762 -35.20 11.69 12.70
CA LEU A 762 -34.27 10.75 12.12
C LEU A 762 -35.01 9.59 11.46
N ALA A 763 -36.05 9.07 12.10
CA ALA A 763 -36.92 8.03 11.57
C ALA A 763 -37.56 8.45 10.25
N GLU A 764 -38.10 9.65 10.18
CA GLU A 764 -38.70 10.21 8.97
C GLU A 764 -37.67 10.29 7.82
N LYS A 765 -36.49 10.80 8.12
CA LYS A 765 -35.40 10.91 7.13
C LYS A 765 -34.96 9.54 6.63
N ILE A 766 -34.84 8.53 7.51
CA ILE A 766 -34.47 7.17 7.15
C ILE A 766 -35.55 6.52 6.28
N LEU A 767 -36.82 6.60 6.65
CA LEU A 767 -37.92 6.11 5.84
C LEU A 767 -37.96 6.71 4.44
N LEU A 768 -37.61 8.01 4.32
CA LEU A 768 -37.53 8.67 3.02
C LEU A 768 -36.36 8.15 2.17
N VAL A 769 -35.16 8.08 2.73
CA VAL A 769 -33.94 7.68 2.03
C VAL A 769 -33.96 6.21 1.64
N THR A 770 -34.64 5.36 2.43
CA THR A 770 -34.65 3.91 2.23
C THR A 770 -35.87 3.38 1.46
N SER A 771 -36.86 4.24 1.15
CA SER A 771 -38.17 3.84 0.58
C SER A 771 -38.08 3.07 -0.76
N HIS A 772 -37.02 3.23 -1.54
CA HIS A 772 -36.82 2.59 -2.85
C HIS A 772 -35.64 1.63 -2.90
N LYS A 773 -35.10 1.25 -1.75
CA LYS A 773 -33.89 0.40 -1.67
C LYS A 773 -34.25 -1.08 -1.50
N GLN A 774 -33.47 -1.95 -2.15
CA GLN A 774 -33.72 -3.39 -2.22
C GLN A 774 -33.08 -4.21 -1.08
N TYR A 775 -32.79 -3.61 0.07
CA TYR A 775 -32.28 -4.34 1.21
C TYR A 775 -33.32 -4.45 2.31
N CYS A 776 -33.22 -5.51 3.13
CA CYS A 776 -34.07 -5.68 4.28
C CYS A 776 -33.78 -4.62 5.36
N ARG A 777 -34.80 -4.05 5.97
CA ARG A 777 -34.74 -2.96 6.95
C ARG A 777 -35.33 -3.39 8.27
N ILE A 778 -34.55 -3.27 9.32
CA ILE A 778 -34.99 -3.52 10.68
C ILE A 778 -34.81 -2.24 11.49
N TYR A 779 -35.85 -1.78 12.15
CA TYR A 779 -35.83 -0.55 12.92
C TYR A 779 -36.00 -0.85 14.41
N LEU A 780 -35.10 -0.36 15.27
CA LEU A 780 -35.21 -0.39 16.71
C LEU A 780 -35.65 0.98 17.24
N VAL A 781 -36.76 1.02 17.94
CA VAL A 781 -37.30 2.20 18.60
C VAL A 781 -37.71 1.85 20.02
N HIS A 782 -37.74 2.85 20.93
CA HIS A 782 -38.21 2.61 22.28
C HIS A 782 -39.74 2.55 22.34
N GLN A 783 -40.40 3.39 21.56
CA GLN A 783 -41.83 3.46 21.42
C GLN A 783 -42.22 3.70 19.96
N ASP A 784 -43.48 3.52 19.61
CA ASP A 784 -43.99 3.78 18.28
C ASP A 784 -43.97 5.28 17.98
N LEU A 785 -43.11 5.70 17.05
CA LEU A 785 -42.80 7.09 16.79
C LEU A 785 -43.86 7.76 15.90
N ASP A 786 -44.22 9.00 16.24
CA ASP A 786 -45.07 9.86 15.40
C ASP A 786 -44.20 10.47 14.29
N ILE A 787 -44.49 10.16 13.02
CA ILE A 787 -43.82 10.70 11.82
C ILE A 787 -44.60 11.94 11.38
N ILE A 788 -44.13 13.12 11.81
CA ILE A 788 -44.83 14.38 11.72
C ILE A 788 -45.17 14.77 10.28
N GLY A 789 -44.22 14.63 9.35
CA GLY A 789 -44.40 14.97 7.93
C GLY A 789 -45.39 14.08 7.20
N ARG A 790 -45.75 12.92 7.76
CA ARG A 790 -46.74 11.99 7.20
C ARG A 790 -48.03 11.89 8.03
N ASN A 791 -48.07 12.53 9.17
CA ASN A 791 -49.18 12.50 10.14
C ASN A 791 -49.66 11.07 10.46
N LYS A 792 -48.72 10.13 10.65
CA LYS A 792 -48.92 8.73 10.94
C LYS A 792 -47.92 8.22 11.94
N LYS A 793 -48.22 7.12 12.59
CA LYS A 793 -47.28 6.39 13.42
C LYS A 793 -46.34 5.56 12.53
N MET A 794 -45.12 5.29 13.01
CA MET A 794 -44.13 4.51 12.27
C MET A 794 -44.64 3.10 11.99
N SER A 795 -45.38 2.48 12.91
CA SER A 795 -46.03 1.19 12.74
C SER A 795 -47.06 1.12 11.61
N GLU A 796 -47.63 2.26 11.20
CA GLU A 796 -48.55 2.36 10.05
C GLU A 796 -47.84 2.53 8.71
N LEU A 797 -46.53 2.80 8.73
CA LEU A 797 -45.70 3.07 7.57
C LEU A 797 -44.73 1.91 7.22
N VAL A 798 -44.50 1.00 8.15
CA VAL A 798 -43.61 -0.15 8.04
C VAL A 798 -44.45 -1.42 7.90
N ASN A 799 -44.03 -2.35 7.02
CA ASN A 799 -44.82 -3.54 6.70
C ASN A 799 -45.03 -4.51 7.87
N GLY A 800 -44.10 -4.58 8.82
CA GLY A 800 -44.17 -5.46 9.98
C GLY A 800 -43.85 -4.73 11.30
N THR A 801 -44.58 -5.02 12.36
CA THR A 801 -44.29 -4.49 13.70
C THR A 801 -44.36 -5.59 14.74
N CYS A 802 -43.38 -5.67 15.61
CA CYS A 802 -43.34 -6.62 16.70
C CYS A 802 -42.76 -6.03 17.98
N LYS A 803 -43.04 -6.67 19.11
CA LYS A 803 -42.38 -6.34 20.39
C LYS A 803 -41.13 -7.20 20.58
N ARG A 804 -40.17 -6.70 21.35
CA ARG A 804 -38.95 -7.39 21.74
C ARG A 804 -39.16 -8.85 22.12
N ASP A 805 -40.18 -9.15 22.92
CA ASP A 805 -40.48 -10.51 23.43
C ASP A 805 -40.82 -11.53 22.31
N TYR A 806 -41.32 -11.05 21.16
CA TYR A 806 -41.60 -11.90 20.01
C TYR A 806 -40.30 -12.44 19.40
N ILE A 807 -39.28 -11.57 19.25
CA ILE A 807 -37.98 -11.97 18.74
C ILE A 807 -37.29 -12.95 19.72
N ILE A 808 -37.41 -12.70 21.01
CA ILE A 808 -36.85 -13.58 22.06
C ILE A 808 -37.48 -14.98 22.02
N LYS A 809 -38.78 -15.08 21.81
CA LYS A 809 -39.50 -16.38 21.75
C LYS A 809 -39.19 -17.22 20.49
N LYS A 810 -38.69 -16.60 19.41
CA LYS A 810 -38.30 -17.34 18.18
C LYS A 810 -36.98 -18.10 18.31
N GLY A 811 -36.38 -18.20 19.50
CA GLY A 811 -35.30 -19.14 19.80
C GLY A 811 -33.99 -18.82 19.06
N LEU A 812 -33.64 -17.58 18.97
CA LEU A 812 -32.35 -17.13 18.43
C LEU A 812 -31.33 -17.01 19.59
N ASP A 813 -30.94 -18.13 20.14
CA ASP A 813 -29.84 -18.22 21.12
C ASP A 813 -28.50 -18.15 20.48
#